data_d09277efb75aa162a107a7f37689cda8
#
_entry.id   d09277efb75aa162a107a7f37689cda8
#
_cell.length_a   1.000
_cell.length_b   1.000
_cell.length_c   1.000
_cell.angle_alpha   90.00
_cell.angle_beta   90.00
_cell.angle_gamma   90.00
#
_symmetry.space_group_name_H-M   'P 1'
#
loop_
_entity.id
_entity.type
_entity.pdbx_description
1 polymer ?
#
loop_
_entity_poly.entity_id
_entity_poly.type
_entity_poly.pdbx_seq_one_letter_code
_entity_poly.pdbx_strand_id
1 'polypeptide(L)'
;MIDDPDYPRQWEADVVLGDGGTARLRPIRSDDADRLRSFHSRLSKETVYNRFFAFRPVLSDPDIARFTQVDHVDRVALVATLRDDIIGVVRYDRLPGSSDGEVAFVVEDAHQGRGLGPALLEHLAAAGRERGITRFVADTLPTNRAMLGVFRTAGFQVHRVLADGYVELSFPIRPTDSSVSVMRDREHRAEARSVKRLLAPRSVAVIGASREPGAPGHELLHSLLSSGFCGPVFPVNPAAAEVGGLTAYSDVREVPGPVDLALIAVPAAEVADVVRACGVKGVHGLVIVSGGFADAGPEGRARLEEVVALARESGMRLIGPNAMGVVNTDPAVRLFATFAAGAPAAGRVGVFSQSGALAGSFLAEASRRSLGLSSFVSIGDRADVSGNDLLQYWRADERTEVVLLHLQGFGNPRKFARIAREVGRVKPVVALKSGHGQPGRSDAAVGALFASAGVVRVGSLAQLFEVAQLFALQPLPAGRRVGILGNSSALAAMAADACHDLGLDVPPLDETSQVRLRELTGTTQTVNPVDLGPFAGPAELRSALTVLGDSGQVDAVLAVVVPPPRGRPEVVAELGAALREAPPAMTVLATFLGGDGVPAGLAAPGDGAPGRGSIPSYASPEAAALALSRAMDYAEWRARPEGEVPELRRFDVDAAKDRLVGLDTDGRWLPLPEVTALLQPLGIDIWPTSLAADAEQAVAAAQALGWPVALKAVAEQWRHRLDVGAVRLGLTGPDELRAAFGDVRSVVGPGPLYVQPMAPPGVSTVVRLVQDSSAGALLSLRLGGVAVDLLVDPVTRTLPLTDRDARALVRSIRGHQLLTGAPGSAPADVEALEDLLLRVAQLAEALPGVAELVLDPVLVQRNGVAPLHVGLRLREPGADPDRGPRRLGSSYAVL
;
A
#
# COMPACT_ATOMS: atom_id res chain seq x y z
N MET A 1 -0.12 -30.55 -24.15
CA MET A 1 -0.59 -30.32 -22.77
C MET A 1 -1.92 -31.05 -22.66
N ILE A 2 -2.00 -32.07 -21.81
CA ILE A 2 -3.26 -32.76 -21.50
C ILE A 2 -3.96 -31.79 -20.52
N ASP A 3 -5.04 -31.17 -20.99
CA ASP A 3 -5.89 -30.34 -20.10
C ASP A 3 -6.63 -31.33 -19.17
N ASP A 4 -6.07 -31.56 -18.00
CA ASP A 4 -6.74 -32.24 -16.91
C ASP A 4 -7.76 -31.25 -16.31
N PRO A 5 -9.08 -31.48 -16.47
CA PRO A 5 -10.11 -30.57 -15.97
C PRO A 5 -10.09 -30.40 -14.45
N ASP A 6 -9.51 -31.37 -13.72
CA ASP A 6 -9.44 -31.37 -12.26
C ASP A 6 -8.14 -30.75 -11.72
N TYR A 7 -7.22 -30.30 -12.59
CA TYR A 7 -5.97 -29.69 -12.19
C TYR A 7 -6.18 -28.29 -11.60
N PRO A 8 -5.84 -28.05 -10.33
CA PRO A 8 -6.14 -26.78 -9.62
C PRO A 8 -5.14 -25.68 -9.99
N ARG A 9 -5.29 -25.06 -11.15
CA ARG A 9 -4.42 -23.98 -11.66
C ARG A 9 -4.35 -22.78 -10.70
N GLN A 10 -5.41 -22.54 -9.90
CA GLN A 10 -5.45 -21.48 -8.90
C GLN A 10 -4.42 -21.64 -7.76
N TRP A 11 -3.82 -22.83 -7.61
CA TRP A 11 -2.75 -23.06 -6.65
C TRP A 11 -1.35 -22.79 -7.22
N GLU A 12 -1.23 -22.52 -8.52
CA GLU A 12 0.03 -22.10 -9.12
C GLU A 12 0.42 -20.69 -8.63
N ALA A 13 1.68 -20.51 -8.22
CA ALA A 13 2.18 -19.24 -7.72
C ALA A 13 3.68 -19.10 -7.95
N ASP A 14 4.11 -17.91 -8.37
CA ASP A 14 5.51 -17.54 -8.29
C ASP A 14 5.80 -16.91 -6.93
N VAL A 15 6.89 -17.29 -6.28
CA VAL A 15 7.25 -16.81 -4.94
C VAL A 15 8.68 -16.30 -4.90
N VAL A 16 8.93 -15.25 -4.12
CA VAL A 16 10.30 -14.78 -3.85
C VAL A 16 10.84 -15.54 -2.64
N LEU A 17 12.02 -16.09 -2.77
CA LEU A 17 12.71 -16.87 -1.74
C LEU A 17 13.48 -15.95 -0.78
N GLY A 18 13.90 -16.51 0.34
CA GLY A 18 14.62 -15.77 1.37
C GLY A 18 15.97 -15.18 0.95
N ASP A 19 16.55 -15.65 -0.14
CA ASP A 19 17.76 -15.12 -0.76
C ASP A 19 17.48 -14.04 -1.84
N GLY A 20 16.19 -13.76 -2.13
CA GLY A 20 15.75 -12.80 -3.13
C GLY A 20 15.56 -13.36 -4.54
N GLY A 21 15.87 -14.64 -4.79
CA GLY A 21 15.53 -15.34 -6.04
C GLY A 21 14.07 -15.73 -6.08
N THR A 22 13.58 -16.22 -7.23
CA THR A 22 12.21 -16.69 -7.39
C THR A 22 12.15 -18.21 -7.59
N ALA A 23 11.00 -18.81 -7.29
CA ALA A 23 10.64 -20.17 -7.65
C ALA A 23 9.15 -20.23 -7.99
N ARG A 24 8.77 -21.19 -8.86
CA ARG A 24 7.37 -21.45 -9.17
C ARG A 24 6.85 -22.59 -8.31
N LEU A 25 5.76 -22.36 -7.59
CA LEU A 25 5.00 -23.39 -6.88
C LEU A 25 3.82 -23.79 -7.75
N ARG A 26 3.57 -25.10 -7.86
CA ARG A 26 2.43 -25.63 -8.58
C ARG A 26 2.03 -27.02 -8.07
N PRO A 27 0.78 -27.45 -8.32
CA PRO A 27 0.42 -28.84 -8.13
C PRO A 27 1.31 -29.76 -8.96
N ILE A 28 1.62 -30.94 -8.42
CA ILE A 28 2.35 -31.98 -9.16
C ILE A 28 1.47 -32.53 -10.28
N ARG A 29 2.08 -32.92 -11.38
CA ARG A 29 1.41 -33.48 -12.56
C ARG A 29 1.88 -34.92 -12.80
N SER A 30 1.08 -35.70 -13.52
CA SER A 30 1.44 -37.06 -13.88
C SER A 30 2.69 -37.16 -14.77
N ASP A 31 2.95 -36.10 -15.58
CA ASP A 31 4.13 -36.00 -16.45
C ASP A 31 5.41 -35.56 -15.71
N ASP A 32 5.34 -35.28 -14.40
CA ASP A 32 6.51 -34.99 -13.57
C ASP A 32 7.31 -36.21 -13.12
N ALA A 33 6.95 -37.41 -13.56
CA ALA A 33 7.59 -38.67 -13.12
C ALA A 33 9.13 -38.64 -13.29
N ASP A 34 9.63 -38.24 -14.45
CA ASP A 34 11.07 -38.19 -14.71
C ASP A 34 11.76 -37.03 -13.95
N ARG A 35 11.10 -35.90 -13.82
CA ARG A 35 11.58 -34.77 -12.99
C ARG A 35 11.67 -35.16 -11.51
N LEU A 36 10.71 -35.95 -11.02
CA LEU A 36 10.72 -36.45 -9.64
C LEU A 36 11.84 -37.47 -9.41
N ARG A 37 12.11 -38.38 -10.37
CA ARG A 37 13.26 -39.26 -10.31
C ARG A 37 14.58 -38.51 -10.28
N SER A 38 14.74 -37.53 -11.17
CA SER A 38 15.92 -36.67 -11.23
C SER A 38 16.10 -35.91 -9.90
N PHE A 39 15.05 -35.31 -9.37
CA PHE A 39 15.06 -34.61 -8.07
C PHE A 39 15.54 -35.57 -6.95
N HIS A 40 14.95 -36.77 -6.85
CA HIS A 40 15.32 -37.75 -5.83
C HIS A 40 16.80 -38.14 -5.92
N SER A 41 17.34 -38.31 -7.14
CA SER A 41 18.75 -38.68 -7.34
C SER A 41 19.75 -37.60 -6.90
N ARG A 42 19.32 -36.30 -6.79
CA ARG A 42 20.15 -35.18 -6.32
C ARG A 42 20.11 -34.99 -4.80
N LEU A 43 19.24 -35.73 -4.08
CA LEU A 43 19.15 -35.65 -2.62
C LEU A 43 20.31 -36.36 -1.93
N SER A 44 20.84 -35.79 -0.87
CA SER A 44 21.82 -36.46 0.00
C SER A 44 21.19 -37.66 0.72
N LYS A 45 22.05 -38.59 1.13
CA LYS A 45 21.62 -39.78 1.92
C LYS A 45 20.92 -39.38 3.22
N GLU A 46 21.38 -38.28 3.83
CA GLU A 46 20.78 -37.71 5.05
C GLU A 46 19.38 -37.15 4.79
N THR A 47 19.19 -36.40 3.72
CA THR A 47 17.89 -35.83 3.32
C THR A 47 16.89 -36.94 2.98
N VAL A 48 17.31 -37.99 2.27
CA VAL A 48 16.49 -39.17 1.98
C VAL A 48 16.10 -39.90 3.28
N TYR A 49 17.04 -40.14 4.19
CA TYR A 49 16.77 -40.79 5.47
C TYR A 49 15.81 -39.96 6.35
N ASN A 50 16.04 -38.68 6.45
CA ASN A 50 15.16 -37.74 7.19
C ASN A 50 13.72 -37.70 6.63
N ARG A 51 13.53 -37.99 5.32
CA ARG A 51 12.22 -38.00 4.68
C ARG A 51 11.48 -39.32 4.80
N PHE A 52 12.18 -40.44 4.65
CA PHE A 52 11.56 -41.78 4.52
C PHE A 52 11.78 -42.66 5.74
N PHE A 53 12.56 -42.20 6.72
CA PHE A 53 13.01 -42.98 7.89
C PHE A 53 13.68 -44.29 7.51
N ALA A 54 14.09 -44.42 6.27
CA ALA A 54 14.73 -45.59 5.67
C ALA A 54 15.69 -45.18 4.57
N PHE A 55 16.66 -46.00 4.28
CA PHE A 55 17.55 -45.83 3.12
C PHE A 55 16.79 -46.22 1.83
N ARG A 56 16.45 -45.23 1.03
CA ARG A 56 15.77 -45.38 -0.27
C ARG A 56 16.56 -44.65 -1.38
N PRO A 57 17.60 -45.28 -1.95
CA PRO A 57 18.46 -44.64 -2.94
C PRO A 57 17.74 -44.38 -4.28
N VAL A 58 16.70 -45.12 -4.57
CA VAL A 58 15.89 -45.01 -5.79
C VAL A 58 14.42 -45.13 -5.43
N LEU A 59 13.56 -44.35 -6.05
CA LEU A 59 12.12 -44.53 -5.99
C LEU A 59 11.67 -45.59 -7.01
N SER A 60 10.87 -46.55 -6.57
CA SER A 60 10.27 -47.54 -7.46
C SER A 60 9.18 -46.90 -8.36
N ASP A 61 8.85 -47.57 -9.50
CA ASP A 61 7.78 -47.08 -10.38
C ASP A 61 6.42 -46.96 -9.67
N PRO A 62 6.03 -47.90 -8.74
CA PRO A 62 4.85 -47.72 -7.90
C PRO A 62 4.92 -46.47 -6.98
N ASP A 63 6.12 -46.17 -6.42
CA ASP A 63 6.30 -44.96 -5.60
C ASP A 63 6.14 -43.69 -6.43
N ILE A 64 6.74 -43.66 -7.63
CA ILE A 64 6.63 -42.55 -8.56
C ILE A 64 5.15 -42.32 -8.95
N ALA A 65 4.44 -43.38 -9.35
CA ALA A 65 3.02 -43.28 -9.70
C ALA A 65 2.19 -42.74 -8.52
N ARG A 66 2.43 -43.27 -7.30
CA ARG A 66 1.76 -42.84 -6.09
C ARG A 66 2.02 -41.34 -5.80
N PHE A 67 3.20 -40.82 -6.10
CA PHE A 67 3.59 -39.45 -5.78
C PHE A 67 3.16 -38.46 -6.84
N THR A 68 2.99 -38.83 -8.10
CA THR A 68 2.61 -37.96 -9.22
C THR A 68 1.13 -38.05 -9.59
N GLN A 69 0.48 -39.20 -9.32
CA GLN A 69 -0.95 -39.41 -9.60
C GLN A 69 -1.75 -39.12 -8.31
N VAL A 70 -2.14 -37.85 -8.11
CA VAL A 70 -2.90 -37.38 -6.95
C VAL A 70 -4.27 -36.88 -7.40
N ASP A 71 -5.26 -36.98 -6.51
CA ASP A 71 -6.65 -36.56 -6.78
C ASP A 71 -6.93 -35.06 -6.50
N HIS A 72 -5.94 -34.34 -5.97
CA HIS A 72 -6.04 -32.95 -5.56
C HIS A 72 -7.17 -32.66 -4.52
N VAL A 73 -7.65 -33.67 -3.82
CA VAL A 73 -8.70 -33.59 -2.79
C VAL A 73 -8.22 -34.19 -1.48
N ASP A 74 -8.08 -35.51 -1.44
CA ASP A 74 -7.59 -36.26 -0.27
C ASP A 74 -6.06 -36.40 -0.28
N ARG A 75 -5.49 -36.35 -1.46
CA ARG A 75 -4.03 -36.36 -1.67
C ARG A 75 -3.62 -35.17 -2.51
N VAL A 76 -2.95 -34.26 -1.88
CA VAL A 76 -2.46 -33.02 -2.54
C VAL A 76 -0.95 -32.95 -2.46
N ALA A 77 -0.30 -32.71 -3.58
CA ALA A 77 1.14 -32.49 -3.63
C ALA A 77 1.43 -31.21 -4.43
N LEU A 78 2.28 -30.35 -3.86
CA LEU A 78 2.81 -29.17 -4.53
C LEU A 78 4.31 -29.35 -4.75
N VAL A 79 4.79 -28.93 -5.92
CA VAL A 79 6.21 -28.90 -6.26
C VAL A 79 6.67 -27.47 -6.40
N ALA A 80 7.91 -27.21 -5.96
CA ALA A 80 8.62 -25.99 -6.29
C ALA A 80 9.56 -26.29 -7.45
N THR A 81 9.52 -25.46 -8.49
CA THR A 81 10.37 -25.61 -9.67
C THR A 81 11.22 -24.37 -9.90
N LEU A 82 12.41 -24.59 -10.41
CA LEU A 82 13.33 -23.59 -10.92
C LEU A 82 13.82 -24.07 -12.27
N ARG A 83 13.50 -23.32 -13.32
CA ARG A 83 13.56 -23.83 -14.69
C ARG A 83 12.68 -25.09 -14.82
N ASP A 84 13.20 -26.15 -15.41
CA ASP A 84 12.50 -27.44 -15.53
C ASP A 84 12.70 -28.39 -14.33
N ASP A 85 13.57 -28.03 -13.39
CA ASP A 85 13.93 -28.89 -12.27
C ASP A 85 12.99 -28.72 -11.07
N ILE A 86 12.53 -29.84 -10.50
CA ILE A 86 11.91 -29.82 -9.18
C ILE A 86 13.02 -29.60 -8.14
N ILE A 87 12.85 -28.61 -7.26
CA ILE A 87 13.78 -28.26 -6.17
C ILE A 87 13.19 -28.47 -4.77
N GLY A 88 11.91 -28.80 -4.69
CA GLY A 88 11.23 -29.12 -3.45
C GLY A 88 9.84 -29.69 -3.70
N VAL A 89 9.38 -30.55 -2.80
CA VAL A 89 8.06 -31.19 -2.84
C VAL A 89 7.44 -31.12 -1.45
N VAL A 90 6.16 -30.77 -1.37
CA VAL A 90 5.35 -30.87 -0.16
C VAL A 90 4.04 -31.58 -0.50
N ARG A 91 3.51 -32.39 0.41
CA ARG A 91 2.23 -33.05 0.23
C ARG A 91 1.50 -33.24 1.54
N TYR A 92 0.18 -33.41 1.44
CA TYR A 92 -0.59 -34.04 2.51
C TYR A 92 -1.40 -35.23 1.95
N ASP A 93 -1.58 -36.25 2.81
CA ASP A 93 -2.53 -37.33 2.64
C ASP A 93 -3.58 -37.18 3.76
N ARG A 94 -4.88 -37.12 3.44
CA ARG A 94 -5.98 -37.01 4.42
C ARG A 94 -6.05 -38.32 5.23
N LEU A 95 -6.18 -38.20 6.54
CA LEU A 95 -6.39 -39.37 7.40
C LEU A 95 -7.83 -39.90 7.26
N PRO A 96 -8.02 -41.23 7.18
CA PRO A 96 -9.34 -41.82 6.95
C PRO A 96 -10.38 -41.33 7.98
N GLY A 97 -11.51 -40.86 7.48
CA GLY A 97 -12.62 -40.41 8.34
C GLY A 97 -12.35 -39.15 9.17
N SER A 98 -11.30 -38.38 8.84
CA SER A 98 -10.87 -37.21 9.59
C SER A 98 -10.75 -35.96 8.71
N SER A 99 -10.76 -34.77 9.33
CA SER A 99 -10.35 -33.52 8.72
C SER A 99 -8.85 -33.22 8.90
N ASP A 100 -8.07 -34.16 9.34
CA ASP A 100 -6.63 -34.05 9.52
C ASP A 100 -5.88 -34.51 8.27
N GLY A 101 -4.76 -33.87 7.96
CA GLY A 101 -3.87 -34.25 6.87
C GLY A 101 -2.47 -34.57 7.39
N GLU A 102 -1.95 -35.77 7.05
CA GLU A 102 -0.54 -36.09 7.31
C GLU A 102 0.35 -35.37 6.30
N VAL A 103 1.22 -34.48 6.78
CA VAL A 103 2.07 -33.64 5.91
C VAL A 103 3.50 -34.16 5.86
N ALA A 104 4.07 -34.13 4.65
CA ALA A 104 5.47 -34.45 4.45
C ALA A 104 6.08 -33.56 3.37
N PHE A 105 7.33 -33.13 3.55
CA PHE A 105 8.04 -32.35 2.55
C PHE A 105 9.53 -32.66 2.50
N VAL A 106 10.13 -32.29 1.39
CA VAL A 106 11.57 -32.42 1.15
C VAL A 106 12.03 -31.30 0.24
N VAL A 107 13.19 -30.72 0.55
CA VAL A 107 13.84 -29.68 -0.25
C VAL A 107 15.23 -30.19 -0.62
N GLU A 108 15.62 -30.04 -1.89
CA GLU A 108 16.95 -30.39 -2.38
C GLU A 108 18.03 -29.66 -1.59
N ASP A 109 19.11 -30.36 -1.25
CA ASP A 109 20.18 -29.85 -0.36
C ASP A 109 20.75 -28.51 -0.83
N ALA A 110 20.95 -28.34 -2.15
CA ALA A 110 21.43 -27.09 -2.75
C ALA A 110 20.47 -25.91 -2.59
N HIS A 111 19.19 -26.18 -2.29
CA HIS A 111 18.14 -25.17 -2.15
C HIS A 111 17.60 -25.01 -0.72
N GLN A 112 18.20 -25.71 0.25
CA GLN A 112 17.88 -25.54 1.67
C GLN A 112 18.36 -24.17 2.18
N GLY A 113 17.74 -23.69 3.27
CA GLY A 113 18.07 -22.37 3.85
C GLY A 113 17.55 -21.14 3.08
N ARG A 114 16.98 -21.35 1.89
CA ARG A 114 16.41 -20.27 1.04
C ARG A 114 14.97 -19.88 1.38
N GLY A 115 14.37 -20.46 2.42
CA GLY A 115 12.98 -20.18 2.85
C GLY A 115 11.91 -20.93 2.06
N LEU A 116 12.29 -21.94 1.28
CA LEU A 116 11.39 -22.73 0.44
C LEU A 116 10.43 -23.60 1.25
N GLY A 117 10.92 -24.24 2.33
CA GLY A 117 10.08 -25.10 3.18
C GLY A 117 8.89 -24.38 3.80
N PRO A 118 9.06 -23.22 4.48
CA PRO A 118 7.94 -22.41 4.97
C PRO A 118 6.99 -21.96 3.87
N ALA A 119 7.47 -21.57 2.68
CA ALA A 119 6.61 -21.16 1.57
C ALA A 119 5.74 -22.32 1.07
N LEU A 120 6.34 -23.50 0.89
CA LEU A 120 5.62 -24.72 0.50
C LEU A 120 4.54 -25.08 1.53
N LEU A 121 4.87 -25.02 2.83
CA LEU A 121 3.91 -25.32 3.91
C LEU A 121 2.73 -24.34 3.94
N GLU A 122 2.96 -23.05 3.70
CA GLU A 122 1.91 -22.02 3.64
C GLU A 122 0.95 -22.27 2.47
N HIS A 123 1.49 -22.58 1.29
CA HIS A 123 0.67 -22.89 0.11
C HIS A 123 -0.10 -24.20 0.28
N LEU A 124 0.52 -25.23 0.87
CA LEU A 124 -0.16 -26.49 1.16
C LEU A 124 -1.28 -26.30 2.19
N ALA A 125 -1.04 -25.48 3.23
CA ALA A 125 -2.06 -25.18 4.23
C ALA A 125 -3.26 -24.40 3.61
N ALA A 126 -3.00 -23.53 2.64
CA ALA A 126 -4.07 -22.86 1.90
C ALA A 126 -4.88 -23.84 1.05
N ALA A 127 -4.22 -24.71 0.28
CA ALA A 127 -4.88 -25.76 -0.50
C ALA A 127 -5.67 -26.73 0.39
N GLY A 128 -5.09 -27.11 1.55
CA GLY A 128 -5.77 -27.98 2.52
C GLY A 128 -7.05 -27.38 3.07
N ARG A 129 -7.04 -26.07 3.41
CA ARG A 129 -8.27 -25.38 3.88
C ARG A 129 -9.36 -25.37 2.81
N GLU A 130 -9.01 -25.15 1.54
CA GLU A 130 -9.98 -25.23 0.43
C GLU A 130 -10.62 -26.62 0.31
N ARG A 131 -9.89 -27.66 0.75
CA ARG A 131 -10.35 -29.06 0.73
C ARG A 131 -10.88 -29.54 2.10
N GLY A 132 -11.10 -28.63 3.05
CA GLY A 132 -11.70 -28.95 4.35
C GLY A 132 -10.75 -29.62 5.35
N ILE A 133 -9.44 -29.53 5.16
CA ILE A 133 -8.46 -29.90 6.18
C ILE A 133 -8.42 -28.82 7.24
N THR A 134 -8.47 -29.19 8.50
CA THR A 134 -8.44 -28.27 9.65
C THR A 134 -7.12 -28.30 10.42
N ARG A 135 -6.41 -29.43 10.38
CA ARG A 135 -5.17 -29.66 11.13
C ARG A 135 -4.19 -30.47 10.29
N PHE A 136 -2.91 -30.14 10.38
CA PHE A 136 -1.83 -30.98 9.89
C PHE A 136 -1.18 -31.76 11.02
N VAL A 137 -0.77 -33.00 10.70
CA VAL A 137 0.07 -33.86 11.53
C VAL A 137 1.32 -34.25 10.75
N ALA A 138 2.45 -34.39 11.43
CA ALA A 138 3.71 -34.78 10.79
C ALA A 138 4.62 -35.52 11.77
N ASP A 139 5.31 -36.54 11.31
CA ASP A 139 6.36 -37.23 12.05
C ASP A 139 7.74 -36.75 11.60
N THR A 140 8.64 -36.53 12.56
CA THR A 140 10.02 -36.14 12.27
C THR A 140 11.00 -36.76 13.28
N LEU A 141 12.24 -36.94 12.84
CA LEU A 141 13.29 -37.36 13.76
C LEU A 141 13.67 -36.22 14.73
N PRO A 142 13.95 -36.51 16.01
CA PRO A 142 14.41 -35.51 16.98
C PRO A 142 15.69 -34.79 16.55
N THR A 143 16.49 -35.42 15.72
CA THR A 143 17.74 -34.87 15.15
C THR A 143 17.53 -33.96 13.98
N ASN A 144 16.37 -34.00 13.31
CA ASN A 144 16.05 -33.17 12.16
C ASN A 144 15.67 -31.73 12.57
N ARG A 145 16.69 -30.97 13.02
CA ARG A 145 16.51 -29.57 13.46
C ARG A 145 15.99 -28.65 12.37
N ALA A 146 16.32 -28.93 11.12
CA ALA A 146 15.86 -28.14 9.97
C ALA A 146 14.33 -28.20 9.84
N MET A 147 13.76 -29.41 9.90
CA MET A 147 12.32 -29.65 9.83
C MET A 147 11.58 -29.01 11.01
N LEU A 148 12.06 -29.24 12.23
CA LEU A 148 11.51 -28.60 13.43
C LEU A 148 11.58 -27.06 13.35
N GLY A 149 12.61 -26.53 12.70
CA GLY A 149 12.79 -25.11 12.42
C GLY A 149 11.70 -24.57 11.48
N VAL A 150 11.34 -25.28 10.40
CA VAL A 150 10.30 -24.87 9.45
C VAL A 150 8.96 -24.70 10.16
N PHE A 151 8.52 -25.67 10.93
CA PHE A 151 7.24 -25.59 11.66
C PHE A 151 7.21 -24.44 12.67
N ARG A 152 8.30 -24.23 13.41
CA ARG A 152 8.43 -23.13 14.36
C ARG A 152 8.38 -21.77 13.67
N THR A 153 9.06 -21.65 12.52
CA THR A 153 9.16 -20.38 11.78
C THR A 153 7.98 -20.13 10.83
N ALA A 154 7.07 -21.09 10.67
CA ALA A 154 5.83 -20.89 9.91
C ALA A 154 4.76 -20.10 10.69
N GLY A 155 4.94 -19.95 12.01
CA GLY A 155 4.03 -19.19 12.88
C GLY A 155 2.77 -19.94 13.31
N PHE A 156 2.69 -21.25 13.04
CA PHE A 156 1.60 -22.09 13.54
C PHE A 156 1.82 -22.48 15.01
N GLN A 157 0.73 -22.71 15.75
CA GLN A 157 0.78 -23.22 17.11
C GLN A 157 1.02 -24.74 17.06
N VAL A 158 2.27 -25.16 17.21
CA VAL A 158 2.69 -26.55 17.05
C VAL A 158 2.71 -27.27 18.39
N HIS A 159 1.89 -28.31 18.53
CA HIS A 159 1.95 -29.28 19.61
C HIS A 159 2.96 -30.38 19.23
N ARG A 160 3.78 -30.83 20.23
CA ARG A 160 4.85 -31.79 20.03
C ARG A 160 4.73 -32.90 21.07
N VAL A 161 4.75 -34.16 20.58
CA VAL A 161 4.76 -35.32 21.43
C VAL A 161 5.92 -36.21 20.97
N LEU A 162 6.74 -36.67 21.93
CA LEU A 162 7.78 -37.67 21.63
C LEU A 162 7.17 -39.07 21.84
N ALA A 163 7.05 -39.85 20.80
CA ALA A 163 6.51 -41.18 20.82
C ALA A 163 7.38 -42.12 19.95
N ASP A 164 7.69 -43.30 20.41
CA ASP A 164 8.41 -44.35 19.67
C ASP A 164 9.71 -43.88 18.96
N GLY A 165 10.42 -42.91 19.51
CA GLY A 165 11.66 -42.36 18.94
C GLY A 165 11.47 -41.31 17.87
N TYR A 166 10.24 -40.89 17.58
CA TYR A 166 9.87 -39.81 16.66
C TYR A 166 9.26 -38.67 17.43
N VAL A 167 9.30 -37.47 16.82
CA VAL A 167 8.55 -36.30 17.29
C VAL A 167 7.32 -36.18 16.42
N GLU A 168 6.18 -36.50 16.99
CA GLU A 168 4.87 -36.21 16.37
C GLU A 168 4.55 -34.73 16.56
N LEU A 169 4.22 -34.08 15.47
CA LEU A 169 3.84 -32.67 15.40
C LEU A 169 2.40 -32.58 14.97
N SER A 170 1.61 -31.75 15.66
CA SER A 170 0.25 -31.43 15.21
C SER A 170 -0.03 -29.94 15.36
N PHE A 171 -0.72 -29.35 14.38
CA PHE A 171 -1.05 -27.92 14.42
C PHE A 171 -2.27 -27.60 13.55
N PRO A 172 -3.15 -26.70 14.04
CA PRO A 172 -4.26 -26.18 13.23
C PRO A 172 -3.72 -25.33 12.10
N ILE A 173 -4.32 -25.44 10.90
CA ILE A 173 -3.90 -24.68 9.71
C ILE A 173 -4.73 -23.41 9.47
N ARG A 174 -5.64 -23.07 10.39
CA ARG A 174 -6.37 -21.81 10.35
C ARG A 174 -5.38 -20.64 10.54
N PRO A 175 -5.44 -19.58 9.73
CA PRO A 175 -4.61 -18.39 9.92
C PRO A 175 -4.88 -17.76 11.30
N THR A 176 -3.83 -17.42 12.00
CA THR A 176 -3.85 -16.62 13.23
C THR A 176 -3.07 -15.32 12.99
N ASP A 177 -3.31 -14.28 13.80
CA ASP A 177 -2.58 -13.03 13.67
C ASP A 177 -1.06 -13.24 13.76
N SER A 178 -0.63 -14.15 14.61
CA SER A 178 0.77 -14.54 14.74
C SER A 178 1.30 -15.18 13.45
N SER A 179 0.57 -16.14 12.85
CA SER A 179 1.01 -16.79 11.59
C SER A 179 1.05 -15.82 10.42
N VAL A 180 0.07 -14.90 10.33
CA VAL A 180 0.01 -13.86 9.31
C VAL A 180 1.15 -12.84 9.50
N SER A 181 1.43 -12.42 10.73
CA SER A 181 2.55 -11.52 11.02
C SER A 181 3.89 -12.13 10.62
N VAL A 182 4.16 -13.38 11.01
CA VAL A 182 5.39 -14.09 10.65
C VAL A 182 5.54 -14.27 9.13
N MET A 183 4.44 -14.56 8.44
CA MET A 183 4.41 -14.66 6.97
C MET A 183 4.78 -13.30 6.33
N ARG A 184 4.20 -12.20 6.81
CA ARG A 184 4.48 -10.84 6.33
C ARG A 184 5.92 -10.40 6.58
N ASP A 185 6.47 -10.69 7.75
CA ASP A 185 7.88 -10.39 8.06
C ASP A 185 8.85 -11.16 7.15
N ARG A 186 8.49 -12.37 6.79
CA ARG A 186 9.26 -13.19 5.84
C ARG A 186 9.17 -12.65 4.41
N GLU A 187 7.97 -12.26 4.00
CA GLU A 187 7.72 -11.57 2.73
C GLU A 187 8.57 -10.30 2.64
N HIS A 188 8.49 -9.44 3.66
CA HIS A 188 9.24 -8.20 3.72
C HIS A 188 10.75 -8.44 3.53
N ARG A 189 11.33 -9.37 4.28
CA ARG A 189 12.77 -9.67 4.18
C ARG A 189 13.18 -10.21 2.81
N ALA A 190 12.34 -11.04 2.20
CA ALA A 190 12.65 -11.63 0.91
C ALA A 190 12.52 -10.60 -0.22
N GLU A 191 11.47 -9.77 -0.23
CA GLU A 191 11.29 -8.70 -1.22
C GLU A 191 12.39 -7.64 -1.10
N ALA A 192 12.72 -7.21 0.11
CA ALA A 192 13.80 -6.26 0.33
C ALA A 192 15.15 -6.79 -0.23
N ARG A 193 15.46 -8.08 -0.02
CA ARG A 193 16.65 -8.70 -0.59
C ARG A 193 16.58 -8.84 -2.10
N SER A 194 15.42 -9.17 -2.64
CA SER A 194 15.18 -9.29 -4.07
C SER A 194 15.45 -7.96 -4.79
N VAL A 195 14.88 -6.87 -4.30
CA VAL A 195 15.11 -5.52 -4.85
C VAL A 195 16.57 -5.10 -4.65
N LYS A 196 17.18 -5.40 -3.49
CA LYS A 196 18.59 -5.11 -3.23
C LYS A 196 19.51 -5.76 -4.27
N ARG A 197 19.24 -7.00 -4.71
CA ARG A 197 20.01 -7.69 -5.76
C ARG A 197 19.95 -6.95 -7.10
N LEU A 198 18.83 -6.29 -7.41
CA LEU A 198 18.67 -5.49 -8.64
C LEU A 198 19.41 -4.14 -8.54
N LEU A 199 19.36 -3.49 -7.36
CA LEU A 199 19.91 -2.15 -7.15
C LEU A 199 21.38 -2.14 -6.70
N ALA A 200 21.91 -3.26 -6.24
CA ALA A 200 23.31 -3.39 -5.83
C ALA A 200 23.98 -4.63 -6.48
N PRO A 201 24.00 -4.71 -7.82
CA PRO A 201 24.67 -5.79 -8.54
C PRO A 201 26.19 -5.65 -8.42
N ARG A 202 26.89 -6.78 -8.46
CA ARG A 202 28.36 -6.81 -8.48
C ARG A 202 28.93 -6.81 -9.90
N SER A 203 28.10 -7.12 -10.90
CA SER A 203 28.46 -7.13 -12.32
C SER A 203 27.23 -6.78 -13.19
N VAL A 204 27.45 -6.09 -14.30
CA VAL A 204 26.38 -5.64 -15.21
C VAL A 204 26.72 -6.01 -16.65
N ALA A 205 25.77 -6.62 -17.37
CA ALA A 205 25.82 -6.76 -18.82
C ALA A 205 24.89 -5.74 -19.49
N VAL A 206 25.34 -5.05 -20.53
CA VAL A 206 24.52 -4.15 -21.37
C VAL A 206 24.27 -4.85 -22.71
N ILE A 207 23.07 -5.38 -22.91
CA ILE A 207 22.67 -6.15 -24.08
C ILE A 207 21.99 -5.21 -25.07
N GLY A 208 22.51 -5.14 -26.30
CA GLY A 208 22.20 -4.09 -27.24
C GLY A 208 23.05 -2.84 -27.06
N ALA A 209 24.26 -3.00 -26.45
CA ALA A 209 25.23 -1.93 -26.34
C ALA A 209 25.58 -1.39 -27.74
N SER A 210 25.52 -0.07 -27.93
CA SER A 210 25.71 0.56 -29.25
C SER A 210 26.90 1.51 -29.24
N ARG A 211 27.54 1.66 -30.40
CA ARG A 211 28.55 2.71 -30.64
C ARG A 211 27.90 4.05 -31.06
N GLU A 212 26.63 4.05 -31.38
CA GLU A 212 25.89 5.21 -31.86
C GLU A 212 25.43 6.08 -30.68
N PRO A 213 25.93 7.34 -30.55
CA PRO A 213 25.46 8.27 -29.53
C PRO A 213 23.95 8.53 -29.66
N GLY A 214 23.26 8.59 -28.52
CA GLY A 214 21.82 8.77 -28.44
C GLY A 214 21.00 7.46 -28.53
N ALA A 215 21.62 6.34 -28.94
CA ALA A 215 20.96 5.04 -28.82
C ALA A 215 20.86 4.62 -27.33
N PRO A 216 19.71 4.04 -26.86
CA PRO A 216 19.56 3.67 -25.45
C PRO A 216 20.68 2.79 -24.89
N GLY A 217 21.17 1.82 -25.66
CA GLY A 217 22.28 0.96 -25.24
C GLY A 217 23.62 1.68 -25.14
N HIS A 218 23.85 2.75 -25.95
CA HIS A 218 25.00 3.62 -25.82
C HIS A 218 24.94 4.43 -24.52
N GLU A 219 23.82 5.10 -24.30
CA GLU A 219 23.66 5.98 -23.13
C GLU A 219 23.71 5.19 -21.81
N LEU A 220 23.14 3.98 -21.75
CA LEU A 220 23.26 3.09 -20.59
C LEU A 220 24.70 2.72 -20.29
N LEU A 221 25.47 2.31 -21.31
CA LEU A 221 26.86 1.97 -21.15
C LEU A 221 27.70 3.19 -20.74
N HIS A 222 27.47 4.32 -21.38
CA HIS A 222 28.16 5.58 -21.07
C HIS A 222 27.88 6.04 -19.63
N SER A 223 26.63 5.99 -19.19
CA SER A 223 26.23 6.36 -17.81
C SER A 223 26.90 5.47 -16.76
N LEU A 224 26.96 4.16 -16.97
CA LEU A 224 27.66 3.23 -16.07
C LEU A 224 29.14 3.52 -15.97
N LEU A 225 29.82 3.75 -17.12
CA LEU A 225 31.28 4.00 -17.16
C LEU A 225 31.61 5.36 -16.56
N SER A 226 30.87 6.41 -16.93
CA SER A 226 31.12 7.78 -16.46
C SER A 226 30.84 7.96 -14.97
N SER A 227 29.90 7.22 -14.39
CA SER A 227 29.58 7.25 -12.96
C SER A 227 30.60 6.47 -12.11
N GLY A 228 31.43 5.65 -12.72
CA GLY A 228 32.41 4.81 -12.03
C GLY A 228 31.76 3.67 -11.26
N PHE A 229 30.85 2.93 -11.90
CA PHE A 229 30.26 1.70 -11.33
C PHE A 229 31.38 0.80 -10.77
N CYS A 230 31.16 0.28 -9.54
CA CYS A 230 32.24 -0.42 -8.81
C CYS A 230 32.50 -1.87 -9.26
N GLY A 231 31.73 -2.40 -10.20
CA GLY A 231 31.84 -3.76 -10.72
C GLY A 231 32.24 -3.80 -12.20
N PRO A 232 32.51 -5.00 -12.76
CA PRO A 232 32.74 -5.17 -14.20
C PRO A 232 31.46 -4.89 -15.00
N VAL A 233 31.65 -4.24 -16.14
CA VAL A 233 30.62 -3.95 -17.15
C VAL A 233 30.95 -4.70 -18.43
N PHE A 234 29.98 -5.43 -18.95
CA PHE A 234 30.13 -6.28 -20.14
C PHE A 234 29.19 -5.82 -21.27
N PRO A 235 29.70 -5.13 -22.30
CA PRO A 235 28.91 -4.84 -23.49
C PRO A 235 28.58 -6.13 -24.25
N VAL A 236 27.31 -6.31 -24.65
CA VAL A 236 26.88 -7.42 -25.51
C VAL A 236 26.32 -6.86 -26.81
N ASN A 237 26.99 -7.13 -27.93
CA ASN A 237 26.59 -6.71 -29.26
C ASN A 237 27.18 -7.68 -30.34
N PRO A 238 26.31 -8.42 -31.05
CA PRO A 238 26.80 -9.41 -32.05
C PRO A 238 27.52 -8.78 -33.24
N ALA A 239 27.34 -7.46 -33.48
CA ALA A 239 27.93 -6.77 -34.65
C ALA A 239 29.22 -6.00 -34.33
N ALA A 240 29.70 -6.04 -33.06
CA ALA A 240 30.88 -5.25 -32.67
C ALA A 240 31.80 -6.04 -31.76
N ALA A 241 33.10 -5.96 -31.98
CA ALA A 241 34.12 -6.57 -31.13
C ALA A 241 34.46 -5.68 -29.92
N GLU A 242 34.21 -4.39 -30.02
CA GLU A 242 34.46 -3.40 -28.96
C GLU A 242 33.37 -2.31 -28.94
N VAL A 243 32.92 -1.91 -27.74
CA VAL A 243 31.97 -0.81 -27.53
C VAL A 243 32.39 -0.06 -26.26
N GLY A 244 32.52 1.27 -26.36
CA GLY A 244 32.89 2.14 -25.23
C GLY A 244 34.29 1.86 -24.64
N GLY A 245 35.23 1.36 -25.44
CA GLY A 245 36.55 1.00 -24.98
C GLY A 245 36.64 -0.36 -24.26
N LEU A 246 35.56 -1.13 -24.26
CA LEU A 246 35.49 -2.46 -23.65
C LEU A 246 35.25 -3.55 -24.70
N THR A 247 35.81 -4.73 -24.49
CA THR A 247 35.52 -5.92 -25.31
C THR A 247 34.06 -6.22 -25.30
N ALA A 248 33.41 -6.32 -26.46
CA ALA A 248 32.03 -6.69 -26.61
C ALA A 248 31.90 -8.19 -26.92
N TYR A 249 30.86 -8.82 -26.38
CA TYR A 249 30.53 -10.23 -26.56
C TYR A 249 29.38 -10.36 -27.52
N SER A 250 29.35 -11.42 -28.33
CA SER A 250 28.22 -11.64 -29.27
C SER A 250 26.95 -12.08 -28.56
N ASP A 251 27.06 -12.77 -27.43
CA ASP A 251 25.99 -13.28 -26.63
C ASP A 251 26.34 -13.18 -25.12
N VAL A 252 25.34 -12.96 -24.25
CA VAL A 252 25.52 -12.88 -22.79
C VAL A 252 26.11 -14.18 -22.21
N ARG A 253 25.88 -15.32 -22.84
CA ARG A 253 26.44 -16.63 -22.45
C ARG A 253 27.95 -16.69 -22.57
N GLU A 254 28.54 -15.92 -23.47
CA GLU A 254 30.00 -15.84 -23.70
C GLU A 254 30.73 -14.92 -22.70
N VAL A 255 29.98 -14.08 -21.96
CA VAL A 255 30.57 -13.18 -20.97
C VAL A 255 31.32 -14.00 -19.91
N PRO A 256 32.59 -13.66 -19.58
CA PRO A 256 33.34 -14.37 -18.56
C PRO A 256 32.80 -14.08 -17.14
N GLY A 257 32.68 -15.11 -16.31
CA GLY A 257 32.19 -15.01 -14.92
C GLY A 257 30.69 -14.76 -14.78
N PRO A 258 30.21 -14.50 -13.56
CA PRO A 258 28.80 -14.26 -13.28
C PRO A 258 28.35 -12.88 -13.76
N VAL A 259 27.08 -12.79 -14.15
CA VAL A 259 26.37 -11.54 -14.46
C VAL A 259 25.21 -11.41 -13.50
N ASP A 260 25.25 -10.41 -12.61
CA ASP A 260 24.20 -10.19 -11.61
C ASP A 260 23.01 -9.44 -12.23
N LEU A 261 23.23 -8.44 -13.08
CA LEU A 261 22.20 -7.62 -13.71
C LEU A 261 22.39 -7.52 -15.22
N ALA A 262 21.35 -7.72 -16.00
CA ALA A 262 21.34 -7.46 -17.43
C ALA A 262 20.45 -6.25 -17.76
N LEU A 263 21.03 -5.26 -18.44
CA LEU A 263 20.32 -4.10 -19.01
C LEU A 263 20.02 -4.42 -20.46
N ILE A 264 18.74 -4.48 -20.83
CA ILE A 264 18.28 -4.94 -22.15
C ILE A 264 17.75 -3.76 -22.94
N ALA A 265 18.44 -3.45 -24.06
CA ALA A 265 18.12 -2.36 -24.97
C ALA A 265 18.05 -2.83 -26.43
N VAL A 266 17.45 -4.00 -26.67
CA VAL A 266 17.23 -4.56 -28.01
C VAL A 266 15.77 -4.37 -28.45
N PRO A 267 15.42 -4.50 -29.75
CA PRO A 267 14.02 -4.46 -30.19
C PRO A 267 13.13 -5.44 -29.45
N ALA A 268 11.87 -5.08 -29.19
CA ALA A 268 10.93 -5.88 -28.40
C ALA A 268 10.78 -7.34 -28.87
N ALA A 269 10.88 -7.58 -30.17
CA ALA A 269 10.78 -8.92 -30.76
C ALA A 269 11.95 -9.85 -30.37
N GLU A 270 13.09 -9.29 -30.00
CA GLU A 270 14.30 -10.05 -29.64
C GLU A 270 14.43 -10.28 -28.12
N VAL A 271 13.62 -9.57 -27.32
CA VAL A 271 13.76 -9.57 -25.84
C VAL A 271 13.54 -10.96 -25.25
N ALA A 272 12.56 -11.73 -25.74
CA ALA A 272 12.27 -13.08 -25.23
C ALA A 272 13.50 -14.01 -25.37
N ASP A 273 14.20 -13.98 -26.51
CA ASP A 273 15.39 -14.80 -26.75
C ASP A 273 16.55 -14.36 -25.86
N VAL A 274 16.72 -13.06 -25.69
CA VAL A 274 17.71 -12.49 -24.74
C VAL A 274 17.41 -12.93 -23.31
N VAL A 275 16.17 -12.91 -22.87
CA VAL A 275 15.77 -13.36 -21.53
C VAL A 275 16.07 -14.85 -21.34
N ARG A 276 15.81 -15.70 -22.34
CA ARG A 276 16.21 -17.12 -22.31
C ARG A 276 17.71 -17.27 -22.17
N ALA A 277 18.50 -16.52 -22.94
CA ALA A 277 19.96 -16.54 -22.84
C ALA A 277 20.45 -16.08 -21.46
N CYS A 278 19.86 -15.03 -20.88
CA CYS A 278 20.12 -14.60 -19.51
C CYS A 278 19.80 -15.68 -18.48
N GLY A 279 18.71 -16.41 -18.65
CA GLY A 279 18.33 -17.53 -17.80
C GLY A 279 19.36 -18.66 -17.84
N VAL A 280 19.87 -19.04 -19.03
CA VAL A 280 20.95 -20.01 -19.18
C VAL A 280 22.25 -19.53 -18.51
N LYS A 281 22.57 -18.25 -18.64
CA LYS A 281 23.76 -17.62 -18.02
C LYS A 281 23.66 -17.59 -16.49
N GLY A 282 22.46 -17.63 -15.93
CA GLY A 282 22.21 -17.52 -14.49
C GLY A 282 22.21 -16.08 -14.00
N VAL A 283 21.76 -15.14 -14.84
CA VAL A 283 21.54 -13.74 -14.45
C VAL A 283 20.51 -13.65 -13.33
N HIS A 284 20.71 -12.75 -12.37
CA HIS A 284 19.81 -12.62 -11.24
C HIS A 284 18.63 -11.67 -11.49
N GLY A 285 18.84 -10.62 -12.30
CA GLY A 285 17.83 -9.63 -12.56
C GLY A 285 17.97 -8.92 -13.90
N LEU A 286 16.86 -8.37 -14.35
CA LEU A 286 16.73 -7.74 -15.66
C LEU A 286 16.19 -6.31 -15.49
N VAL A 287 16.75 -5.37 -16.27
CA VAL A 287 16.16 -4.05 -16.50
C VAL A 287 15.92 -3.92 -18.01
N ILE A 288 14.67 -3.89 -18.42
CA ILE A 288 14.29 -3.82 -19.85
C ILE A 288 13.83 -2.40 -20.15
N VAL A 289 14.63 -1.68 -20.96
CA VAL A 289 14.29 -0.31 -21.36
C VAL A 289 13.52 -0.25 -22.67
N SER A 290 13.50 -1.33 -23.43
CA SER A 290 12.79 -1.44 -24.71
C SER A 290 11.29 -1.20 -24.54
N GLY A 291 10.67 -0.40 -25.41
CA GLY A 291 9.24 -0.23 -25.58
C GLY A 291 8.66 -1.26 -26.56
N GLY A 292 7.35 -1.17 -26.87
CA GLY A 292 6.63 -2.08 -27.77
C GLY A 292 6.03 -3.30 -27.07
N PHE A 293 5.62 -3.12 -25.83
CA PHE A 293 4.95 -4.13 -25.00
C PHE A 293 3.51 -3.71 -24.68
N ALA A 294 3.18 -3.30 -23.48
CA ALA A 294 1.79 -2.96 -23.11
C ALA A 294 1.17 -1.87 -24.00
N ASP A 295 1.97 -0.94 -24.49
CA ASP A 295 1.63 0.13 -25.41
C ASP A 295 1.34 -0.33 -26.85
N ALA A 296 1.81 -1.52 -27.24
CA ALA A 296 1.62 -2.08 -28.58
C ALA A 296 0.36 -2.97 -28.74
N GLY A 297 -0.63 -2.82 -27.85
CA GLY A 297 -1.91 -3.52 -27.92
C GLY A 297 -1.86 -5.01 -27.53
N PRO A 298 -2.77 -5.87 -28.05
CA PRO A 298 -2.86 -7.28 -27.63
C PRO A 298 -1.60 -8.10 -27.86
N GLU A 299 -0.93 -7.92 -29.00
CA GLU A 299 0.31 -8.63 -29.34
C GLU A 299 1.44 -8.22 -28.39
N GLY A 300 1.53 -6.92 -28.05
CA GLY A 300 2.51 -6.43 -27.10
C GLY A 300 2.27 -6.97 -25.69
N ARG A 301 1.00 -7.10 -25.28
CA ARG A 301 0.65 -7.74 -23.99
C ARG A 301 1.04 -9.22 -23.96
N ALA A 302 0.75 -9.98 -25.02
CA ALA A 302 1.16 -11.39 -25.09
C ALA A 302 2.69 -11.54 -25.00
N ARG A 303 3.44 -10.66 -25.67
CA ARG A 303 4.90 -10.60 -25.59
C ARG A 303 5.38 -10.28 -24.16
N LEU A 304 4.69 -9.37 -23.46
CA LEU A 304 4.97 -9.03 -22.06
C LEU A 304 4.80 -10.25 -21.15
N GLU A 305 3.69 -10.99 -21.32
CA GLU A 305 3.39 -12.20 -20.54
C GLU A 305 4.46 -13.28 -20.75
N GLU A 306 4.88 -13.49 -22.00
CA GLU A 306 5.96 -14.44 -22.33
C GLU A 306 7.27 -14.05 -21.63
N VAL A 307 7.69 -12.79 -21.71
CA VAL A 307 8.94 -12.30 -21.10
C VAL A 307 8.91 -12.46 -19.58
N VAL A 308 7.79 -12.15 -18.93
CA VAL A 308 7.63 -12.32 -17.48
C VAL A 308 7.68 -13.80 -17.08
N ALA A 309 7.00 -14.67 -17.83
CA ALA A 309 7.01 -16.10 -17.57
C ALA A 309 8.45 -16.66 -17.65
N LEU A 310 9.18 -16.35 -18.72
CA LEU A 310 10.57 -16.77 -18.92
C LEU A 310 11.52 -16.28 -17.82
N ALA A 311 11.36 -15.01 -17.41
CA ALA A 311 12.17 -14.45 -16.33
C ALA A 311 11.93 -15.19 -14.99
N ARG A 312 10.66 -15.37 -14.61
CA ARG A 312 10.28 -16.04 -13.35
C ARG A 312 10.65 -17.52 -13.34
N GLU A 313 10.45 -18.21 -14.44
CA GLU A 313 10.84 -19.61 -14.62
C GLU A 313 12.35 -19.81 -14.41
N SER A 314 13.15 -18.84 -14.83
CA SER A 314 14.62 -18.83 -14.65
C SER A 314 15.08 -18.28 -13.29
N GLY A 315 14.18 -17.91 -12.40
CA GLY A 315 14.50 -17.38 -11.09
C GLY A 315 14.94 -15.90 -11.10
N MET A 316 14.68 -15.17 -12.18
CA MET A 316 15.05 -13.75 -12.35
C MET A 316 13.90 -12.83 -11.97
N ARG A 317 14.23 -11.63 -11.46
CA ARG A 317 13.30 -10.52 -11.29
C ARG A 317 13.49 -9.49 -12.42
N LEU A 318 12.43 -8.76 -12.72
CA LEU A 318 12.36 -7.87 -13.86
C LEU A 318 11.87 -6.47 -13.47
N ILE A 319 12.62 -5.42 -13.89
CA ILE A 319 12.17 -4.02 -13.92
C ILE A 319 11.88 -3.62 -15.37
N GLY A 320 10.74 -3.02 -15.63
CA GLY A 320 10.27 -2.69 -16.97
C GLY A 320 9.19 -3.65 -17.47
N PRO A 321 9.06 -3.83 -18.80
CA PRO A 321 9.70 -3.08 -19.92
C PRO A 321 9.35 -1.59 -19.95
N ASN A 322 9.86 -0.88 -20.99
CA ASN A 322 9.61 0.54 -21.16
C ASN A 322 10.09 1.40 -19.97
N ALA A 323 11.14 0.93 -19.26
CA ALA A 323 11.70 1.60 -18.11
C ALA A 323 12.76 2.63 -18.54
N MET A 324 12.89 3.74 -17.80
CA MET A 324 14.01 4.69 -17.96
C MET A 324 15.31 4.15 -17.35
N GLY A 325 15.22 3.13 -16.50
CA GLY A 325 16.34 2.54 -15.80
C GLY A 325 16.32 2.72 -14.28
N VAL A 326 17.47 2.44 -13.68
CA VAL A 326 17.66 2.45 -12.23
C VAL A 326 18.94 3.18 -11.84
N VAL A 327 18.94 3.83 -10.67
CA VAL A 327 20.11 4.50 -10.08
C VAL A 327 20.24 4.06 -8.62
N ASN A 328 21.47 3.76 -8.20
CA ASN A 328 21.85 3.63 -6.80
C ASN A 328 23.14 4.42 -6.57
N THR A 329 23.07 5.45 -5.76
CA THR A 329 24.16 6.37 -5.49
C THR A 329 25.11 5.91 -4.39
N ASP A 330 24.90 4.68 -3.85
CA ASP A 330 25.81 4.13 -2.84
C ASP A 330 27.26 4.18 -3.33
N PRO A 331 28.19 4.83 -2.59
CA PRO A 331 29.59 4.88 -2.96
C PRO A 331 30.23 3.50 -3.20
N ALA A 332 29.71 2.46 -2.57
CA ALA A 332 30.16 1.07 -2.76
C ALA A 332 29.59 0.40 -4.03
N VAL A 333 28.62 1.03 -4.70
CA VAL A 333 27.91 0.47 -5.88
C VAL A 333 28.01 1.38 -7.08
N ARG A 334 27.58 2.65 -6.96
CA ARG A 334 27.52 3.67 -8.03
C ARG A 334 26.85 3.18 -9.31
N LEU A 335 25.66 2.57 -9.17
CA LEU A 335 24.89 2.07 -10.30
C LEU A 335 24.11 3.23 -10.94
N PHE A 336 24.50 3.66 -12.14
CA PHE A 336 23.75 4.61 -12.97
C PHE A 336 23.34 3.93 -14.27
N ALA A 337 22.40 3.02 -14.16
CA ALA A 337 21.82 2.23 -15.25
C ALA A 337 20.59 2.96 -15.82
N THR A 338 20.78 4.16 -16.36
CA THR A 338 19.75 5.02 -16.95
C THR A 338 20.29 5.76 -18.17
N PHE A 339 19.42 6.07 -19.12
CA PHE A 339 19.74 6.93 -20.26
C PHE A 339 19.23 8.38 -20.07
N ALA A 340 18.80 8.75 -18.86
CA ALA A 340 18.53 10.13 -18.52
C ALA A 340 19.83 10.91 -18.33
N ALA A 341 19.86 12.16 -18.78
CA ALA A 341 21.01 13.03 -18.62
C ALA A 341 21.20 13.45 -17.16
N GLY A 342 22.45 13.45 -16.69
CA GLY A 342 22.87 13.93 -15.38
C GLY A 342 22.80 12.87 -14.28
N ALA A 343 23.86 12.81 -13.46
CA ALA A 343 23.93 11.95 -12.30
C ALA A 343 23.48 12.75 -11.06
N PRO A 344 22.41 12.33 -10.34
CA PRO A 344 22.04 13.01 -9.11
C PRO A 344 23.11 12.82 -8.03
N ALA A 345 23.29 13.81 -7.17
CA ALA A 345 24.17 13.69 -6.02
C ALA A 345 23.72 12.55 -5.09
N ALA A 346 24.69 11.91 -4.43
CA ALA A 346 24.38 10.93 -3.39
C ALA A 346 23.65 11.60 -2.21
N GLY A 347 22.67 10.91 -1.67
CA GLY A 347 21.88 11.42 -0.55
C GLY A 347 20.89 10.39 0.01
N ARG A 348 19.76 10.86 0.51
CA ARG A 348 18.87 10.08 1.37
C ARG A 348 17.44 9.92 0.87
N VAL A 349 17.16 10.32 -0.38
CA VAL A 349 15.82 10.27 -0.95
C VAL A 349 15.72 9.12 -1.96
N GLY A 350 14.82 8.17 -1.69
CA GLY A 350 14.44 7.12 -2.64
C GLY A 350 13.31 7.59 -3.54
N VAL A 351 13.43 7.42 -4.86
CA VAL A 351 12.45 7.90 -5.84
C VAL A 351 11.92 6.75 -6.70
N PHE A 352 10.62 6.68 -6.81
CA PHE A 352 9.89 5.74 -7.65
C PHE A 352 9.04 6.45 -8.69
N SER A 353 9.13 6.06 -9.96
CA SER A 353 8.26 6.55 -11.02
C SER A 353 7.64 5.42 -11.84
N GLN A 354 6.33 5.47 -12.02
CA GLN A 354 5.61 4.59 -12.97
C GLN A 354 5.64 5.13 -14.40
N SER A 355 6.14 6.35 -14.63
CA SER A 355 6.25 6.95 -15.96
C SER A 355 7.71 7.03 -16.39
N GLY A 356 8.07 6.35 -17.48
CA GLY A 356 9.37 6.49 -18.10
C GLY A 356 9.64 7.93 -18.56
N ALA A 357 8.66 8.56 -19.20
CA ALA A 357 8.79 9.92 -19.74
C ALA A 357 9.07 10.99 -18.66
N LEU A 358 8.54 10.83 -17.44
CA LEU A 358 8.78 11.76 -16.33
C LEU A 358 10.09 11.50 -15.59
N ALA A 359 10.70 10.34 -15.77
CA ALA A 359 11.88 9.95 -15.01
C ALA A 359 13.06 10.91 -15.18
N GLY A 360 13.33 11.39 -16.40
CA GLY A 360 14.33 12.40 -16.66
C GLY A 360 14.07 13.72 -15.94
N SER A 361 12.78 14.14 -15.88
CA SER A 361 12.36 15.34 -15.15
C SER A 361 12.58 15.21 -13.65
N PHE A 362 12.39 14.00 -13.07
CA PHE A 362 12.67 13.74 -11.65
C PHE A 362 14.15 13.91 -11.33
N LEU A 363 15.03 13.33 -12.14
CA LEU A 363 16.49 13.45 -11.92
C LEU A 363 16.98 14.89 -12.10
N ALA A 364 16.48 15.60 -13.12
CA ALA A 364 16.81 16.99 -13.35
C ALA A 364 16.33 17.89 -12.20
N GLU A 365 15.11 17.69 -11.69
CA GLU A 365 14.57 18.48 -10.58
C GLU A 365 15.30 18.20 -9.27
N ALA A 366 15.65 16.95 -8.97
CA ALA A 366 16.49 16.60 -7.83
C ALA A 366 17.84 17.32 -7.89
N SER A 367 18.49 17.31 -9.06
CA SER A 367 19.78 17.98 -9.25
C SER A 367 19.67 19.51 -9.13
N ARG A 368 18.64 20.12 -9.73
CA ARG A 368 18.37 21.57 -9.67
C ARG A 368 18.19 22.05 -8.23
N ARG A 369 17.53 21.27 -7.39
CA ARG A 369 17.27 21.58 -5.98
C ARG A 369 18.41 21.13 -5.05
N SER A 370 19.46 20.54 -5.56
CA SER A 370 20.54 19.94 -4.76
C SER A 370 20.03 18.86 -3.80
N LEU A 371 18.93 18.18 -4.14
CA LEU A 371 18.37 17.10 -3.35
C LEU A 371 19.08 15.79 -3.68
N GLY A 372 19.85 15.27 -2.73
CA GLY A 372 20.57 14.02 -2.90
C GLY A 372 19.65 12.80 -2.87
N LEU A 373 19.84 11.91 -3.84
CA LEU A 373 19.11 10.66 -3.94
C LEU A 373 19.90 9.50 -3.34
N SER A 374 19.23 8.55 -2.69
CA SER A 374 19.79 7.23 -2.34
C SER A 374 19.65 6.27 -3.51
N SER A 375 18.47 6.28 -4.13
CA SER A 375 18.16 5.46 -5.30
C SER A 375 17.01 6.06 -6.11
N PHE A 376 16.98 5.70 -7.41
CA PHE A 376 15.90 6.04 -8.32
C PHE A 376 15.50 4.79 -9.11
N VAL A 377 14.20 4.52 -9.24
CA VAL A 377 13.68 3.39 -10.02
C VAL A 377 12.51 3.83 -10.89
N SER A 378 12.66 3.66 -12.20
CA SER A 378 11.57 3.79 -13.17
C SER A 378 11.15 2.40 -13.62
N ILE A 379 9.88 2.04 -13.45
CA ILE A 379 9.39 0.67 -13.72
C ILE A 379 8.63 0.48 -15.02
N GLY A 380 8.38 1.55 -15.77
CA GLY A 380 7.64 1.44 -17.05
C GLY A 380 6.32 0.68 -16.92
N ASP A 381 6.18 -0.42 -17.67
CA ASP A 381 4.94 -1.21 -17.77
C ASP A 381 4.62 -2.08 -16.52
N ARG A 382 5.43 -2.04 -15.47
CA ARG A 382 5.20 -2.73 -14.17
C ARG A 382 4.96 -4.24 -14.30
N ALA A 383 5.75 -4.92 -15.08
CA ALA A 383 5.53 -6.32 -15.39
C ALA A 383 5.77 -7.28 -14.21
N ASP A 384 6.73 -6.96 -13.33
CA ASP A 384 7.09 -7.81 -12.18
C ASP A 384 7.37 -6.98 -10.91
N VAL A 385 8.48 -6.23 -10.85
CA VAL A 385 8.79 -5.37 -9.70
C VAL A 385 7.82 -4.20 -9.63
N SER A 386 7.26 -3.96 -8.45
CA SER A 386 6.24 -2.94 -8.20
C SER A 386 6.67 -1.91 -7.14
N GLY A 387 5.87 -0.85 -6.97
CA GLY A 387 6.07 0.12 -5.89
C GLY A 387 5.99 -0.50 -4.49
N ASN A 388 5.21 -1.57 -4.32
CA ASN A 388 5.11 -2.29 -3.05
C ASN A 388 6.42 -2.99 -2.69
N ASP A 389 7.14 -3.54 -3.67
CA ASP A 389 8.43 -4.22 -3.47
C ASP A 389 9.51 -3.19 -3.10
N LEU A 390 9.50 -2.04 -3.78
CA LEU A 390 10.40 -0.93 -3.48
C LEU A 390 10.15 -0.31 -2.11
N LEU A 391 8.90 -0.14 -1.70
CA LEU A 391 8.56 0.31 -0.34
C LEU A 391 9.13 -0.63 0.72
N GLN A 392 9.05 -1.94 0.50
CA GLN A 392 9.65 -2.93 1.40
C GLN A 392 11.18 -2.85 1.43
N TYR A 393 11.81 -2.61 0.29
CA TYR A 393 13.25 -2.38 0.23
C TYR A 393 13.65 -1.11 1.00
N TRP A 394 13.00 0.02 0.74
CA TRP A 394 13.32 1.29 1.40
C TRP A 394 13.02 1.30 2.91
N ARG A 395 12.06 0.50 3.37
CA ARG A 395 11.85 0.31 4.80
C ARG A 395 13.12 -0.20 5.49
N ALA A 396 13.81 -1.15 4.84
CA ALA A 396 15.03 -1.78 5.35
C ALA A 396 16.33 -1.04 5.00
N ASP A 397 16.32 -0.18 3.98
CA ASP A 397 17.51 0.55 3.53
C ASP A 397 17.82 1.75 4.44
N GLU A 398 18.92 1.68 5.20
CA GLU A 398 19.32 2.73 6.15
C GLU A 398 19.72 4.04 5.46
N ARG A 399 20.12 4.00 4.19
CA ARG A 399 20.49 5.18 3.42
C ARG A 399 19.29 5.99 2.95
N THR A 400 18.13 5.36 2.83
CA THR A 400 16.90 6.04 2.42
C THR A 400 16.14 6.51 3.66
N GLU A 401 15.97 7.82 3.79
CA GLU A 401 15.24 8.46 4.89
C GLU A 401 13.88 9.02 4.46
N VAL A 402 13.70 9.33 3.16
CA VAL A 402 12.47 9.87 2.56
C VAL A 402 12.14 9.09 1.30
N VAL A 403 10.87 8.77 1.07
CA VAL A 403 10.41 8.04 -0.12
C VAL A 403 9.48 8.92 -0.95
N LEU A 404 9.78 9.06 -2.24
CA LEU A 404 8.95 9.77 -3.22
C LEU A 404 8.32 8.78 -4.19
N LEU A 405 7.01 8.87 -4.36
CA LEU A 405 6.24 8.00 -5.25
C LEU A 405 5.50 8.83 -6.31
N HIS A 406 5.74 8.53 -7.58
CA HIS A 406 4.84 8.92 -8.65
C HIS A 406 4.04 7.70 -9.09
N LEU A 407 2.72 7.75 -8.89
CA LEU A 407 1.81 6.62 -9.06
C LEU A 407 0.75 6.91 -10.13
N GLN A 408 0.52 5.92 -11.00
CA GLN A 408 -0.64 5.86 -11.92
C GLN A 408 -1.67 4.83 -11.44
N GLY A 409 -1.25 3.85 -10.64
CA GLY A 409 -2.08 2.83 -10.00
C GLY A 409 -1.34 2.12 -8.88
N PHE A 410 -2.08 1.45 -8.00
CA PHE A 410 -1.52 0.80 -6.80
C PHE A 410 -1.16 -0.68 -7.04
N GLY A 411 -1.73 -1.32 -8.08
CA GLY A 411 -1.72 -2.77 -8.21
C GLY A 411 -2.69 -3.38 -7.20
N ASN A 412 -2.19 -3.84 -6.05
CA ASN A 412 -3.02 -4.25 -4.91
C ASN A 412 -3.12 -3.10 -3.88
N PRO A 413 -4.27 -2.40 -3.78
CA PRO A 413 -4.43 -1.25 -2.88
C PRO A 413 -4.33 -1.62 -1.40
N ARG A 414 -4.81 -2.80 -0.99
CA ARG A 414 -4.72 -3.27 0.41
C ARG A 414 -3.26 -3.51 0.81
N LYS A 415 -2.51 -4.22 -0.04
CA LYS A 415 -1.08 -4.44 0.16
C LYS A 415 -0.31 -3.12 0.21
N PHE A 416 -0.64 -2.18 -0.69
CA PHE A 416 -0.06 -0.84 -0.70
C PHE A 416 -0.33 -0.10 0.61
N ALA A 417 -1.61 -0.03 1.05
CA ALA A 417 -1.99 0.69 2.28
C ALA A 417 -1.26 0.14 3.51
N ARG A 418 -1.17 -1.19 3.64
CA ARG A 418 -0.47 -1.85 4.73
C ARG A 418 1.02 -1.52 4.72
N ILE A 419 1.71 -1.75 3.61
CA ILE A 419 3.16 -1.53 3.50
C ILE A 419 3.48 -0.05 3.64
N ALA A 420 2.72 0.85 2.99
CA ALA A 420 2.92 2.28 3.09
C ALA A 420 2.72 2.78 4.54
N ARG A 421 1.75 2.25 5.29
CA ARG A 421 1.56 2.55 6.72
C ARG A 421 2.79 2.12 7.55
N GLU A 422 3.30 0.92 7.33
CA GLU A 422 4.49 0.41 8.02
C GLU A 422 5.74 1.25 7.71
N VAL A 423 5.93 1.64 6.46
CA VAL A 423 7.03 2.55 6.05
C VAL A 423 6.81 3.94 6.64
N GLY A 424 5.60 4.49 6.54
CA GLY A 424 5.22 5.82 7.01
C GLY A 424 5.46 6.04 8.51
N ARG A 425 5.41 4.97 9.33
CA ARG A 425 5.74 5.04 10.76
C ARG A 425 7.22 5.32 11.03
N VAL A 426 8.11 4.96 10.11
CA VAL A 426 9.56 5.13 10.28
C VAL A 426 10.15 6.18 9.34
N LYS A 427 9.61 6.34 8.15
CA LYS A 427 10.11 7.24 7.09
C LYS A 427 8.95 7.94 6.39
N PRO A 428 9.00 9.26 6.13
CA PRO A 428 7.96 9.92 5.36
C PRO A 428 7.88 9.40 3.94
N VAL A 429 6.64 9.15 3.49
CA VAL A 429 6.31 8.75 2.12
C VAL A 429 5.49 9.87 1.50
N VAL A 430 6.02 10.51 0.45
CA VAL A 430 5.35 11.58 -0.30
C VAL A 430 4.90 11.04 -1.65
N ALA A 431 3.66 11.23 -2.02
CA ALA A 431 3.11 10.66 -3.24
C ALA A 431 2.36 11.67 -4.12
N LEU A 432 2.70 11.64 -5.40
CA LEU A 432 1.97 12.27 -6.49
C LEU A 432 1.18 11.19 -7.25
N LYS A 433 -0.16 11.29 -7.26
CA LYS A 433 -1.04 10.37 -8.00
C LYS A 433 -1.60 11.04 -9.23
N SER A 434 -1.26 10.54 -10.40
CA SER A 434 -1.81 11.00 -11.68
C SER A 434 -3.02 10.15 -12.12
N GLY A 435 -3.86 10.71 -13.02
CA GLY A 435 -5.01 10.02 -13.61
C GLY A 435 -6.24 9.92 -12.70
N HIS A 436 -6.37 10.74 -11.67
CA HIS A 436 -7.54 10.77 -10.78
C HIS A 436 -8.81 11.32 -11.42
N GLY A 437 -8.69 12.13 -12.49
CA GLY A 437 -9.83 12.65 -13.25
C GLY A 437 -10.41 11.68 -14.30
N GLN A 438 -9.94 10.44 -14.37
CA GLN A 438 -10.47 9.45 -15.33
C GLN A 438 -11.80 8.85 -14.84
N PRO A 439 -12.75 8.54 -15.76
CA PRO A 439 -14.01 7.90 -15.41
C PRO A 439 -13.78 6.61 -14.61
N GLY A 440 -14.59 6.40 -13.56
CA GLY A 440 -14.51 5.22 -12.69
C GLY A 440 -13.42 5.24 -11.62
N ARG A 441 -12.66 6.34 -11.50
CA ARG A 441 -11.65 6.52 -10.42
C ARG A 441 -12.09 7.60 -9.45
N SER A 442 -12.19 7.25 -8.17
CA SER A 442 -12.58 8.18 -7.10
C SER A 442 -11.36 8.85 -6.49
N ASP A 443 -11.26 10.17 -6.64
CA ASP A 443 -10.21 10.97 -5.99
C ASP A 443 -10.33 10.91 -4.46
N ALA A 444 -11.55 10.89 -3.95
CA ALA A 444 -11.82 10.73 -2.52
C ALA A 444 -11.33 9.37 -1.98
N ALA A 445 -11.48 8.30 -2.77
CA ALA A 445 -10.98 6.97 -2.41
C ALA A 445 -9.45 6.94 -2.29
N VAL A 446 -8.75 7.55 -3.25
CA VAL A 446 -7.28 7.71 -3.21
C VAL A 446 -6.86 8.56 -2.00
N GLY A 447 -7.58 9.66 -1.73
CA GLY A 447 -7.36 10.50 -0.56
C GLY A 447 -7.50 9.74 0.75
N ALA A 448 -8.55 8.92 0.88
CA ALA A 448 -8.79 8.08 2.05
C ALA A 448 -7.67 7.03 2.25
N LEU A 449 -7.24 6.39 1.16
CA LEU A 449 -6.14 5.41 1.18
C LEU A 449 -4.84 6.06 1.67
N PHE A 450 -4.46 7.21 1.14
CA PHE A 450 -3.26 7.92 1.56
C PHE A 450 -3.34 8.40 3.01
N ALA A 451 -4.46 8.97 3.41
CA ALA A 451 -4.66 9.45 4.79
C ALA A 451 -4.56 8.30 5.81
N SER A 452 -5.13 7.13 5.53
CA SER A 452 -5.05 5.96 6.41
C SER A 452 -3.64 5.36 6.47
N ALA A 453 -2.89 5.44 5.36
CA ALA A 453 -1.52 4.93 5.27
C ALA A 453 -0.45 5.94 5.74
N GLY A 454 -0.83 7.18 6.08
CA GLY A 454 0.12 8.24 6.44
C GLY A 454 1.00 8.71 5.27
N VAL A 455 0.50 8.53 4.06
CA VAL A 455 1.17 9.00 2.84
C VAL A 455 0.84 10.47 2.63
N VAL A 456 1.87 11.30 2.52
CA VAL A 456 1.74 12.73 2.26
C VAL A 456 1.37 12.93 0.79
N ARG A 457 0.12 13.30 0.53
CA ARG A 457 -0.36 13.56 -0.82
C ARG A 457 0.00 14.97 -1.28
N VAL A 458 0.51 15.06 -2.51
CA VAL A 458 0.82 16.32 -3.19
C VAL A 458 0.13 16.41 -4.56
N GLY A 459 -0.11 17.64 -5.04
CA GLY A 459 -0.85 17.89 -6.27
C GLY A 459 0.01 18.10 -7.52
N SER A 460 1.31 18.34 -7.36
CA SER A 460 2.22 18.61 -8.48
C SER A 460 3.62 18.04 -8.26
N LEU A 461 4.39 17.95 -9.35
CA LEU A 461 5.80 17.54 -9.29
C LEU A 461 6.64 18.52 -8.46
N ALA A 462 6.39 19.83 -8.57
CA ALA A 462 7.08 20.83 -7.76
C ALA A 462 6.86 20.58 -6.26
N GLN A 463 5.60 20.42 -5.84
CA GLN A 463 5.24 20.12 -4.45
C GLN A 463 5.87 18.81 -3.93
N LEU A 464 6.02 17.80 -4.81
CA LEU A 464 6.67 16.54 -4.43
C LEU A 464 8.09 16.78 -3.93
N PHE A 465 8.86 17.59 -4.64
CA PHE A 465 10.24 17.91 -4.28
C PHE A 465 10.33 18.94 -3.16
N GLU A 466 9.43 19.92 -3.10
CA GLU A 466 9.34 20.92 -2.03
C GLU A 466 9.13 20.28 -0.67
N VAL A 467 8.18 19.36 -0.57
CA VAL A 467 7.93 18.59 0.66
C VAL A 467 9.11 17.66 0.98
N ALA A 468 9.70 17.02 -0.04
CA ALA A 468 10.85 16.14 0.13
C ALA A 468 12.07 16.85 0.71
N GLN A 469 12.34 18.09 0.27
CA GLN A 469 13.44 18.89 0.81
C GLN A 469 13.31 19.12 2.31
N LEU A 470 12.12 19.46 2.78
CA LEU A 470 11.87 19.65 4.21
C LEU A 470 12.17 18.36 4.98
N PHE A 471 11.61 17.25 4.57
CA PHE A 471 11.82 15.96 5.27
C PHE A 471 13.28 15.48 5.25
N ALA A 472 13.98 15.73 4.14
CA ALA A 472 15.36 15.28 4.01
C ALA A 472 16.36 16.14 4.82
N LEU A 473 16.04 17.42 5.05
CA LEU A 473 17.00 18.39 5.54
C LEU A 473 16.74 18.88 6.96
N GLN A 474 15.46 18.93 7.38
CA GLN A 474 15.03 19.50 8.64
C GLN A 474 14.43 18.44 9.60
N PRO A 475 14.42 18.70 10.91
CA PRO A 475 13.62 17.89 11.85
C PRO A 475 12.12 18.07 11.53
N LEU A 476 11.31 17.13 12.03
CA LEU A 476 9.85 17.26 11.96
C LEU A 476 9.41 18.35 12.96
N PRO A 477 8.45 19.24 12.55
CA PRO A 477 7.93 20.24 13.45
C PRO A 477 7.17 19.61 14.62
N ALA A 478 7.31 20.25 15.79
CA ALA A 478 6.68 19.77 17.02
C ALA A 478 5.19 20.11 17.15
N GLY A 479 4.71 21.10 16.39
CA GLY A 479 3.34 21.57 16.38
C GLY A 479 3.08 22.59 15.28
N ARG A 480 1.88 23.23 15.27
CA ARG A 480 1.40 24.07 14.19
C ARG A 480 1.71 25.57 14.35
N ARG A 481 2.41 25.97 15.42
CA ARG A 481 2.72 27.37 15.73
C ARG A 481 3.95 27.83 14.95
N VAL A 482 3.78 28.81 14.05
CA VAL A 482 4.81 29.29 13.14
C VAL A 482 5.26 30.68 13.53
N GLY A 483 6.57 30.87 13.75
CA GLY A 483 7.22 32.15 13.82
C GLY A 483 7.62 32.62 12.41
N ILE A 484 7.19 33.79 12.02
CA ILE A 484 7.59 34.38 10.74
C ILE A 484 8.58 35.50 11.00
N LEU A 485 9.74 35.41 10.35
CA LEU A 485 10.87 36.32 10.51
C LEU A 485 11.31 36.80 9.13
N GLY A 486 11.46 38.12 8.95
CA GLY A 486 11.89 38.63 7.65
C GLY A 486 12.36 40.07 7.63
N ASN A 487 12.74 40.51 6.44
CA ASN A 487 13.16 41.91 6.16
C ASN A 487 12.21 42.60 5.18
N SER A 488 10.98 42.08 5.02
CA SER A 488 9.92 42.66 4.17
C SER A 488 8.55 42.37 4.78
N SER A 489 7.88 43.44 5.24
CA SER A 489 6.52 43.33 5.81
C SER A 489 5.50 42.75 4.84
N ALA A 490 5.61 43.08 3.54
CA ALA A 490 4.69 42.54 2.52
C ALA A 490 4.81 41.04 2.34
N LEU A 491 6.04 40.51 2.24
CA LEU A 491 6.26 39.06 2.14
C LEU A 491 5.92 38.32 3.43
N ALA A 492 6.18 38.93 4.58
CA ALA A 492 5.82 38.40 5.89
C ALA A 492 4.29 38.28 6.05
N ALA A 493 3.53 39.26 5.56
CA ALA A 493 2.08 39.21 5.52
C ALA A 493 1.58 38.07 4.59
N MET A 494 2.13 37.97 3.37
CA MET A 494 1.78 36.83 2.47
C MET A 494 2.07 35.48 3.11
N ALA A 495 3.17 35.36 3.83
CA ALA A 495 3.52 34.15 4.57
C ALA A 495 2.50 33.82 5.67
N ALA A 496 2.04 34.87 6.41
CA ALA A 496 1.03 34.70 7.45
C ALA A 496 -0.33 34.28 6.87
N ASP A 497 -0.77 34.93 5.77
CA ASP A 497 -2.00 34.56 5.06
C ASP A 497 -1.93 33.08 4.58
N ALA A 498 -0.83 32.69 3.94
CA ALA A 498 -0.63 31.32 3.48
C ALA A 498 -0.62 30.29 4.65
N CYS A 499 -0.01 30.65 5.77
CA CYS A 499 -0.06 29.83 6.97
C CYS A 499 -1.50 29.65 7.47
N HIS A 500 -2.27 30.76 7.55
CA HIS A 500 -3.65 30.72 8.00
C HIS A 500 -4.53 29.84 7.09
N ASP A 501 -4.43 30.01 5.77
CA ASP A 501 -5.19 29.24 4.77
C ASP A 501 -4.91 27.74 4.84
N LEU A 502 -3.72 27.37 5.30
CA LEU A 502 -3.27 25.99 5.45
C LEU A 502 -3.44 25.43 6.88
N GLY A 503 -4.13 26.14 7.75
CA GLY A 503 -4.40 25.71 9.14
C GLY A 503 -3.15 25.70 10.03
N LEU A 504 -2.20 26.60 9.77
CA LEU A 504 -1.04 26.86 10.60
C LEU A 504 -1.32 28.11 11.46
N ASP A 505 -0.90 28.08 12.72
CA ASP A 505 -1.10 29.18 13.66
C ASP A 505 0.09 30.14 13.62
N VAL A 506 -0.18 31.42 13.54
CA VAL A 506 0.84 32.51 13.66
C VAL A 506 0.55 33.29 14.94
N PRO A 507 0.92 32.73 16.13
CA PRO A 507 0.55 33.34 17.39
C PRO A 507 1.34 34.64 17.65
N PRO A 508 0.74 35.68 18.28
CA PRO A 508 1.47 36.86 18.73
C PRO A 508 2.49 36.43 19.82
N LEU A 509 3.69 37.01 19.78
CA LEU A 509 4.71 36.77 20.80
C LEU A 509 4.34 37.51 22.10
N ASP A 510 4.76 36.96 23.24
CA ASP A 510 4.59 37.59 24.53
C ASP A 510 5.42 38.88 24.68
N GLU A 511 5.07 39.68 25.67
CA GLU A 511 5.71 40.99 25.89
C GLU A 511 7.22 40.83 26.19
N THR A 512 7.62 39.79 26.87
CA THR A 512 9.05 39.50 27.19
C THR A 512 9.85 39.27 25.91
N SER A 513 9.34 38.43 25.01
CA SER A 513 9.98 38.14 23.71
C SER A 513 10.00 39.41 22.85
N GLN A 514 8.91 40.18 22.83
CA GLN A 514 8.85 41.43 22.07
C GLN A 514 9.84 42.51 22.57
N VAL A 515 10.01 42.65 23.90
CA VAL A 515 11.00 43.58 24.51
C VAL A 515 12.42 43.14 24.12
N ARG A 516 12.70 41.86 24.29
CA ARG A 516 14.01 41.26 23.94
C ARG A 516 14.36 41.43 22.45
N LEU A 517 13.35 41.26 21.56
CA LEU A 517 13.51 41.53 20.12
C LEU A 517 13.88 43.02 19.87
N ARG A 518 13.16 43.98 20.49
CA ARG A 518 13.45 45.38 20.33
C ARG A 518 14.87 45.76 20.80
N GLU A 519 15.27 45.22 21.94
CA GLU A 519 16.61 45.49 22.50
C GLU A 519 17.75 44.91 21.64
N LEU A 520 17.58 43.71 21.09
CA LEU A 520 18.62 43.02 20.34
C LEU A 520 18.69 43.40 18.85
N THR A 521 17.57 43.82 18.25
CA THR A 521 17.50 44.04 16.81
C THR A 521 17.18 45.51 16.45
N GLY A 522 16.71 46.30 17.41
CA GLY A 522 16.27 47.65 17.15
C GLY A 522 14.92 47.80 16.40
N THR A 523 14.30 46.68 16.01
CA THR A 523 13.00 46.71 15.29
C THR A 523 11.85 47.06 16.23
N THR A 524 10.83 47.78 15.71
CA THR A 524 9.58 48.06 16.40
C THR A 524 8.47 47.04 16.02
N GLN A 525 8.66 46.24 14.99
CA GLN A 525 7.73 45.23 14.48
C GLN A 525 8.05 43.86 15.11
N THR A 526 7.70 43.72 16.37
CA THR A 526 8.06 42.58 17.22
C THR A 526 6.94 41.60 17.49
N VAL A 527 5.72 41.90 17.04
CA VAL A 527 4.61 40.96 17.05
C VAL A 527 4.80 39.94 15.94
N ASN A 528 4.47 38.74 16.01
CA ASN A 528 4.60 37.77 14.91
C ASN A 528 3.58 38.10 13.80
N PRO A 529 3.99 38.32 12.56
CA PRO A 529 5.33 38.29 11.93
C PRO A 529 6.33 39.34 12.44
N VAL A 530 7.59 38.96 12.61
CA VAL A 530 8.67 39.87 13.03
C VAL A 530 9.34 40.45 11.77
N ASP A 531 9.24 41.76 11.59
CA ASP A 531 9.91 42.46 10.48
C ASP A 531 11.14 43.22 11.00
N LEU A 532 12.31 42.80 10.54
CA LEU A 532 13.60 43.41 10.92
C LEU A 532 13.96 44.63 10.07
N GLY A 533 13.13 44.90 9.04
CA GLY A 533 13.38 45.98 8.10
C GLY A 533 14.38 45.63 6.98
N PRO A 534 14.40 46.45 5.90
CA PRO A 534 15.07 46.11 4.63
C PRO A 534 16.59 46.05 4.71
N PHE A 535 17.20 46.57 5.77
CA PHE A 535 18.64 46.59 5.98
C PHE A 535 19.14 45.64 7.06
N ALA A 536 18.28 44.74 7.53
CA ALA A 536 18.64 43.76 8.54
C ALA A 536 19.82 42.87 8.05
N GLY A 537 20.83 42.79 8.88
CA GLY A 537 22.00 41.97 8.63
C GLY A 537 21.97 40.60 9.31
N PRO A 538 23.05 39.83 9.20
CA PRO A 538 23.15 38.52 9.82
C PRO A 538 23.03 38.51 11.35
N ALA A 539 23.47 39.60 12.02
CA ALA A 539 23.41 39.73 13.47
C ALA A 539 21.99 39.87 14.01
N GLU A 540 21.19 40.72 13.38
CA GLU A 540 19.77 40.93 13.73
C GLU A 540 18.97 39.68 13.45
N LEU A 541 19.23 39.00 12.31
CA LEU A 541 18.57 37.77 11.94
C LEU A 541 18.83 36.64 12.97
N ARG A 542 20.11 36.48 13.39
CA ARG A 542 20.53 35.54 14.43
C ARG A 542 19.86 35.81 15.76
N SER A 543 19.86 37.10 16.19
CA SER A 543 19.27 37.51 17.44
C SER A 543 17.77 37.22 17.48
N ALA A 544 17.06 37.57 16.40
CA ALA A 544 15.62 37.30 16.29
C ALA A 544 15.29 35.79 16.27
N LEU A 545 16.08 35.00 15.55
CA LEU A 545 15.92 33.54 15.50
C LEU A 545 16.14 32.93 16.88
N THR A 546 17.13 33.38 17.64
CA THR A 546 17.38 32.93 19.01
C THR A 546 16.20 33.27 19.94
N VAL A 547 15.65 34.51 19.84
CA VAL A 547 14.49 34.86 20.66
C VAL A 547 13.28 34.02 20.34
N LEU A 548 12.99 33.78 19.04
CA LEU A 548 11.90 32.89 18.62
C LEU A 548 12.09 31.47 19.16
N GLY A 549 13.32 30.95 19.07
CA GLY A 549 13.66 29.61 19.55
C GLY A 549 13.51 29.45 21.07
N ASP A 550 13.94 30.45 21.82
CA ASP A 550 13.88 30.45 23.29
C ASP A 550 12.45 30.70 23.83
N SER A 551 11.58 31.31 23.03
CA SER A 551 10.23 31.76 23.47
C SER A 551 9.32 30.59 23.89
N GLY A 552 9.52 29.37 23.32
CA GLY A 552 8.60 28.25 23.48
C GLY A 552 7.21 28.49 22.89
N GLN A 553 7.00 29.58 22.15
CA GLN A 553 5.70 29.98 21.58
C GLN A 553 5.54 29.53 20.12
N VAL A 554 6.62 29.14 19.45
CA VAL A 554 6.63 28.67 18.06
C VAL A 554 7.27 27.29 17.95
N ASP A 555 6.78 26.48 17.02
CA ASP A 555 7.23 25.12 16.77
C ASP A 555 8.10 25.03 15.49
N ALA A 556 7.99 26.05 14.61
CA ALA A 556 8.78 26.18 13.41
C ALA A 556 8.98 27.66 13.06
N VAL A 557 10.02 27.97 12.27
CA VAL A 557 10.29 29.32 11.78
C VAL A 557 10.29 29.34 10.25
N LEU A 558 9.55 30.27 9.68
CA LEU A 558 9.60 30.62 8.26
C LEU A 558 10.33 31.98 8.09
N ALA A 559 11.55 31.89 7.56
CA ALA A 559 12.37 33.07 7.29
C ALA A 559 12.09 33.59 5.86
N VAL A 560 11.65 34.84 5.75
CA VAL A 560 11.29 35.50 4.48
C VAL A 560 12.29 36.59 4.19
N VAL A 561 13.21 36.36 3.27
CA VAL A 561 14.34 37.24 3.01
C VAL A 561 14.34 37.77 1.57
N VAL A 562 14.34 39.07 1.43
CA VAL A 562 14.59 39.77 0.17
C VAL A 562 16.06 40.14 0.10
N PRO A 563 16.85 39.55 -0.80
CA PRO A 563 18.24 39.90 -0.98
C PRO A 563 18.37 41.38 -1.46
N PRO A 564 19.40 42.12 -1.05
CA PRO A 564 19.61 43.48 -1.52
C PRO A 564 19.74 43.53 -3.05
N PRO A 565 19.16 44.54 -3.76
CA PRO A 565 19.10 44.55 -5.24
C PRO A 565 20.44 44.52 -5.97
N ARG A 566 21.54 44.83 -5.33
CA ARG A 566 22.94 44.68 -5.78
C ARG A 566 23.75 43.93 -4.74
N GLY A 567 23.08 43.00 -4.03
CA GLY A 567 23.75 42.21 -3.00
C GLY A 567 24.86 41.33 -3.58
N ARG A 568 26.01 41.38 -2.92
CA ARG A 568 27.08 40.44 -3.20
C ARG A 568 26.61 39.03 -2.76
N PRO A 569 26.98 37.99 -3.50
CA PRO A 569 26.62 36.60 -3.08
C PRO A 569 27.05 36.30 -1.64
N GLU A 570 28.11 36.95 -1.17
CA GLU A 570 28.61 36.82 0.20
C GLU A 570 27.56 37.22 1.26
N VAL A 571 26.81 38.30 1.04
CA VAL A 571 25.76 38.75 1.98
C VAL A 571 24.65 37.72 2.08
N VAL A 572 24.24 37.14 0.97
CA VAL A 572 23.21 36.08 0.95
C VAL A 572 23.73 34.84 1.69
N ALA A 573 25.00 34.51 1.50
CA ALA A 573 25.63 33.40 2.21
C ALA A 573 25.73 33.63 3.72
N GLU A 574 26.05 34.86 4.15
CA GLU A 574 26.13 35.26 5.57
C GLU A 574 24.75 35.25 6.26
N LEU A 575 23.69 35.74 5.58
CA LEU A 575 22.32 35.64 6.05
C LEU A 575 21.87 34.18 6.22
N GLY A 576 22.20 33.33 5.22
CA GLY A 576 21.93 31.91 5.28
C GLY A 576 22.70 31.22 6.43
N ALA A 577 23.97 31.58 6.63
CA ALA A 577 24.75 31.05 7.73
C ALA A 577 24.17 31.42 9.11
N ALA A 578 23.67 32.66 9.26
CA ALA A 578 23.00 33.10 10.48
C ALA A 578 21.72 32.29 10.78
N LEU A 579 20.93 31.95 9.74
CA LEU A 579 19.75 31.08 9.91
C LEU A 579 20.09 29.65 10.35
N ARG A 580 21.23 29.10 9.90
CA ARG A 580 21.69 27.75 10.30
C ARG A 580 22.15 27.64 11.76
N GLU A 581 22.27 28.75 12.47
CA GLU A 581 22.55 28.76 13.92
C GLU A 581 21.30 28.55 14.78
N ALA A 582 20.14 28.29 14.16
CA ALA A 582 18.90 27.90 14.84
C ALA A 582 19.12 26.67 15.75
N PRO A 583 18.36 26.55 16.85
CA PRO A 583 18.41 25.34 17.67
C PRO A 583 18.17 24.07 16.85
N PRO A 584 18.97 23.00 17.02
CA PRO A 584 18.89 21.80 16.15
C PRO A 584 17.54 21.10 16.13
N ALA A 585 16.71 21.29 17.15
CA ALA A 585 15.37 20.71 17.24
C ALA A 585 14.30 21.56 16.56
N MET A 586 14.62 22.82 16.18
CA MET A 586 13.69 23.71 15.52
C MET A 586 13.66 23.50 14.02
N THR A 587 12.47 23.38 13.48
CA THR A 587 12.28 23.32 12.01
C THR A 587 12.36 24.73 11.44
N VAL A 588 13.29 24.96 10.50
CA VAL A 588 13.47 26.25 9.84
C VAL A 588 13.35 26.08 8.32
N LEU A 589 12.51 26.91 7.72
CA LEU A 589 12.36 27.03 6.28
C LEU A 589 12.72 28.46 5.87
N ALA A 590 13.11 28.65 4.63
CA ALA A 590 13.40 29.97 4.10
C ALA A 590 12.66 30.25 2.77
N THR A 591 12.35 31.50 2.53
CA THR A 591 12.05 32.04 1.19
C THR A 591 13.08 33.13 0.93
N PHE A 592 14.11 32.79 0.15
CA PHE A 592 15.01 33.79 -0.43
C PHE A 592 14.46 34.17 -1.80
N LEU A 593 13.97 35.35 -1.96
CA LEU A 593 13.33 35.78 -3.21
C LEU A 593 14.30 35.62 -4.40
N GLY A 594 13.93 34.76 -5.36
CA GLY A 594 14.79 34.35 -6.49
C GLY A 594 15.71 33.18 -6.23
N GLY A 595 15.68 32.55 -5.05
CA GLY A 595 16.44 31.35 -4.70
C GLY A 595 15.51 30.16 -4.38
N ASP A 596 15.67 29.04 -5.09
CA ASP A 596 14.95 27.78 -4.86
C ASP A 596 15.94 26.65 -4.65
N GLY A 597 15.60 25.67 -3.82
CA GLY A 597 16.51 24.56 -3.47
C GLY A 597 17.30 24.84 -2.18
N VAL A 598 18.60 24.58 -2.18
CA VAL A 598 19.48 24.82 -1.04
C VAL A 598 20.66 25.71 -1.48
N PRO A 599 20.52 27.05 -1.42
CA PRO A 599 21.62 27.96 -1.66
C PRO A 599 22.85 27.68 -0.77
N ALA A 600 24.05 27.97 -1.25
CA ALA A 600 25.30 27.62 -0.57
C ALA A 600 25.36 28.11 0.90
N GLY A 601 24.85 29.29 1.20
CA GLY A 601 24.79 29.83 2.58
C GLY A 601 23.85 29.06 3.50
N LEU A 602 22.83 28.38 2.96
CA LEU A 602 21.85 27.57 3.69
C LEU A 602 22.24 26.08 3.77
N ALA A 603 23.30 25.67 3.06
CA ALA A 603 23.75 24.27 3.02
C ALA A 603 24.61 23.95 4.24
N ALA A 604 24.24 22.90 4.98
CA ALA A 604 25.10 22.24 5.94
C ALA A 604 26.03 21.24 5.24
N PRO A 605 27.22 20.93 5.79
CA PRO A 605 28.10 19.92 5.22
C PRO A 605 27.41 18.57 5.04
N GLY A 606 27.66 17.90 3.90
CA GLY A 606 27.15 16.59 3.59
C GLY A 606 27.96 15.91 2.50
N ASP A 607 27.80 14.59 2.35
CA ASP A 607 28.51 13.76 1.38
C ASP A 607 27.84 13.84 0.01
N GLY A 608 28.27 14.76 -0.85
CA GLY A 608 27.76 14.92 -2.21
C GLY A 608 26.52 15.81 -2.36
N ALA A 609 25.63 15.84 -1.37
CA ALA A 609 24.48 16.73 -1.28
C ALA A 609 24.44 17.43 0.08
N PRO A 610 23.64 18.53 0.23
CA PRO A 610 23.48 19.21 1.51
C PRO A 610 23.05 18.24 2.63
N GLY A 611 23.74 18.36 3.79
CA GLY A 611 23.49 17.52 4.96
C GLY A 611 22.24 17.91 5.75
N ARG A 612 21.89 17.14 6.79
CA ARG A 612 20.84 17.52 7.75
C ARG A 612 21.25 18.82 8.47
N GLY A 613 20.25 19.66 8.76
CA GLY A 613 20.45 21.01 9.24
C GLY A 613 20.62 22.04 8.11
N SER A 614 20.66 21.64 6.84
CA SER A 614 20.51 22.55 5.72
C SER A 614 19.08 23.12 5.72
N ILE A 615 18.96 24.42 5.39
CA ILE A 615 17.67 25.09 5.36
C ILE A 615 17.17 25.14 3.91
N PRO A 616 16.03 24.49 3.58
CA PRO A 616 15.47 24.56 2.24
C PRO A 616 14.90 25.96 1.98
N SER A 617 15.22 26.53 0.83
CA SER A 617 14.62 27.76 0.31
C SER A 617 13.55 27.41 -0.72
N TYR A 618 12.45 28.15 -0.68
CA TYR A 618 11.28 27.98 -1.53
C TYR A 618 11.10 29.19 -2.42
N ALA A 619 10.53 28.99 -3.60
CA ALA A 619 10.31 30.05 -4.56
C ALA A 619 9.33 31.11 -4.07
N SER A 620 8.41 30.74 -3.15
CA SER A 620 7.43 31.66 -2.55
C SER A 620 7.09 31.26 -1.10
N PRO A 621 6.56 32.19 -0.29
CA PRO A 621 6.09 31.89 1.07
C PRO A 621 4.98 30.83 1.09
N GLU A 622 4.10 30.80 0.10
CA GLU A 622 3.01 29.83 -0.01
C GLU A 622 3.54 28.41 -0.21
N ALA A 623 4.59 28.25 -1.02
CA ALA A 623 5.24 26.95 -1.21
C ALA A 623 5.90 26.44 0.08
N ALA A 624 6.55 27.35 0.83
CA ALA A 624 7.15 27.04 2.13
C ALA A 624 6.07 26.66 3.17
N ALA A 625 4.98 27.45 3.27
CA ALA A 625 3.86 27.17 4.17
C ALA A 625 3.18 25.84 3.83
N LEU A 626 3.00 25.52 2.54
CA LEU A 626 2.46 24.23 2.11
C LEU A 626 3.36 23.05 2.54
N ALA A 627 4.66 23.15 2.30
CA ALA A 627 5.60 22.10 2.70
C ALA A 627 5.58 21.88 4.22
N LEU A 628 5.53 22.97 4.98
CA LEU A 628 5.44 22.94 6.44
C LEU A 628 4.12 22.33 6.93
N SER A 629 2.97 22.72 6.36
CA SER A 629 1.66 22.14 6.68
C SER A 629 1.65 20.62 6.44
N ARG A 630 2.20 20.15 5.32
CA ARG A 630 2.31 18.72 5.01
C ARG A 630 3.22 17.98 5.99
N ALA A 631 4.31 18.61 6.41
CA ALA A 631 5.19 18.02 7.41
C ALA A 631 4.52 17.92 8.78
N MET A 632 3.73 18.90 9.17
CA MET A 632 2.94 18.88 10.42
C MET A 632 1.84 17.82 10.38
N ASP A 633 1.09 17.72 9.27
CA ASP A 633 0.08 16.67 9.07
C ASP A 633 0.70 15.26 9.25
N TYR A 634 1.89 15.04 8.68
CA TYR A 634 2.62 13.80 8.83
C TYR A 634 3.13 13.60 10.27
N ALA A 635 3.69 14.64 10.92
CA ALA A 635 4.17 14.54 12.29
C ALA A 635 3.04 14.17 13.27
N GLU A 636 1.87 14.80 13.12
CA GLU A 636 0.67 14.47 13.90
C GLU A 636 0.19 13.05 13.64
N TRP A 637 0.13 12.63 12.36
CA TRP A 637 -0.27 11.25 12.02
C TRP A 637 0.71 10.23 12.63
N ARG A 638 2.01 10.49 12.55
CA ARG A 638 3.06 9.62 13.10
C ARG A 638 3.00 9.53 14.62
N ALA A 639 2.68 10.62 15.30
CA ALA A 639 2.56 10.67 16.76
C ALA A 639 1.29 9.98 17.29
N ARG A 640 0.26 9.79 16.44
CA ARG A 640 -0.97 9.11 16.85
C ARG A 640 -0.67 7.65 17.19
N PRO A 641 -1.08 7.15 18.39
CA PRO A 641 -0.96 5.74 18.69
C PRO A 641 -1.75 4.89 17.69
N GLU A 642 -1.25 3.71 17.37
CA GLU A 642 -2.01 2.75 16.57
C GLU A 642 -3.23 2.27 17.37
N GLY A 643 -4.37 2.15 16.68
CA GLY A 643 -5.56 1.54 17.24
C GLY A 643 -5.52 0.02 17.06
N GLU A 644 -6.40 -0.66 17.75
CA GLU A 644 -6.60 -2.10 17.64
C GLU A 644 -7.90 -2.40 16.88
N VAL A 645 -7.94 -3.53 16.17
CA VAL A 645 -9.18 -4.08 15.64
C VAL A 645 -9.81 -4.89 16.78
N PRO A 646 -10.91 -4.40 17.39
CA PRO A 646 -11.43 -5.05 18.58
C PRO A 646 -12.15 -6.36 18.25
N GLU A 647 -12.12 -7.31 19.17
CA GLU A 647 -13.01 -8.46 19.13
C GLU A 647 -14.44 -8.02 19.44
N LEU A 648 -15.35 -8.27 18.50
CA LEU A 648 -16.76 -7.86 18.64
C LEU A 648 -17.61 -8.96 19.28
N ARG A 649 -18.42 -8.61 20.25
CA ARG A 649 -19.42 -9.51 20.83
C ARG A 649 -20.56 -9.72 19.81
N ARG A 650 -21.14 -10.93 19.78
CA ARG A 650 -22.22 -11.29 18.83
C ARG A 650 -21.78 -11.01 17.36
N PHE A 651 -20.63 -11.57 16.97
CA PHE A 651 -20.12 -11.47 15.62
C PHE A 651 -19.73 -12.86 15.09
N ASP A 652 -20.75 -13.59 14.61
CA ASP A 652 -20.62 -14.97 14.12
C ASP A 652 -20.47 -14.98 12.59
N VAL A 653 -19.22 -15.04 12.15
CA VAL A 653 -18.85 -15.04 10.73
C VAL A 653 -19.27 -16.33 10.04
N ASP A 654 -19.19 -17.46 10.73
CA ASP A 654 -19.50 -18.77 10.13
C ASP A 654 -21.01 -18.89 9.88
N ALA A 655 -21.84 -18.47 10.84
CA ALA A 655 -23.29 -18.38 10.63
C ALA A 655 -23.67 -17.39 9.51
N ALA A 656 -22.92 -16.31 9.33
CA ALA A 656 -23.16 -15.38 8.23
C ALA A 656 -22.74 -15.99 6.87
N LYS A 657 -21.64 -16.74 6.80
CA LYS A 657 -21.22 -17.45 5.58
C LYS A 657 -22.25 -18.50 5.15
N ASP A 658 -22.81 -19.25 6.10
CA ASP A 658 -23.85 -20.23 5.80
C ASP A 658 -25.08 -19.59 5.16
N ARG A 659 -25.40 -18.33 5.54
CA ARG A 659 -26.51 -17.55 4.97
C ARG A 659 -26.20 -17.00 3.56
N LEU A 660 -24.92 -16.90 3.17
CA LEU A 660 -24.53 -16.50 1.80
C LEU A 660 -24.72 -17.61 0.78
N VAL A 661 -24.76 -18.87 1.21
CA VAL A 661 -24.90 -20.02 0.31
C VAL A 661 -26.23 -19.94 -0.40
N GLY A 662 -26.22 -19.87 -1.73
CA GLY A 662 -27.42 -19.81 -2.57
C GLY A 662 -27.99 -18.41 -2.80
N LEU A 663 -27.37 -17.35 -2.25
CA LEU A 663 -27.75 -15.98 -2.60
C LEU A 663 -27.19 -15.58 -3.97
N ASP A 664 -27.92 -14.68 -4.63
CA ASP A 664 -27.57 -14.19 -5.95
C ASP A 664 -26.35 -13.25 -5.91
N THR A 665 -25.34 -13.51 -6.74
CA THR A 665 -24.09 -12.73 -6.82
C THR A 665 -23.98 -11.89 -8.10
N ASP A 666 -25.09 -11.69 -8.83
CA ASP A 666 -25.14 -10.96 -10.10
C ASP A 666 -25.05 -9.42 -9.95
N GLY A 667 -24.85 -8.93 -8.72
CA GLY A 667 -24.72 -7.50 -8.42
C GLY A 667 -26.06 -6.78 -8.21
N ARG A 668 -27.20 -7.49 -8.21
CA ARG A 668 -28.49 -6.93 -7.83
C ARG A 668 -28.59 -6.69 -6.32
N TRP A 669 -29.46 -5.77 -5.93
CA TRP A 669 -29.81 -5.54 -4.53
C TRP A 669 -30.61 -6.73 -4.00
N LEU A 670 -30.16 -7.31 -2.89
CA LEU A 670 -30.83 -8.42 -2.24
C LEU A 670 -32.12 -7.96 -1.56
N PRO A 671 -33.14 -8.84 -1.45
CA PRO A 671 -34.37 -8.60 -0.70
C PRO A 671 -34.07 -8.32 0.78
N LEU A 672 -34.82 -7.39 1.39
CA LEU A 672 -34.63 -6.99 2.80
C LEU A 672 -34.61 -8.17 3.79
N PRO A 673 -35.49 -9.20 3.69
CA PRO A 673 -35.46 -10.36 4.60
C PRO A 673 -34.12 -11.13 4.52
N GLU A 674 -33.55 -11.31 3.33
CA GLU A 674 -32.28 -12.00 3.12
C GLU A 674 -31.12 -11.20 3.72
N VAL A 675 -31.10 -9.87 3.49
CA VAL A 675 -30.11 -8.98 4.07
C VAL A 675 -30.18 -8.97 5.59
N THR A 676 -31.38 -8.88 6.14
CA THR A 676 -31.58 -8.89 7.61
C THR A 676 -31.09 -10.21 8.22
N ALA A 677 -31.43 -11.34 7.58
CA ALA A 677 -30.98 -12.66 8.03
C ALA A 677 -29.45 -12.79 7.99
N LEU A 678 -28.79 -12.22 6.96
CA LEU A 678 -27.33 -12.22 6.82
C LEU A 678 -26.63 -11.37 7.89
N LEU A 679 -27.20 -10.20 8.22
CA LEU A 679 -26.57 -9.23 9.13
C LEU A 679 -26.79 -9.54 10.61
N GLN A 680 -27.86 -10.23 10.96
CA GLN A 680 -28.22 -10.55 12.35
C GLN A 680 -27.13 -11.32 13.11
N PRO A 681 -26.50 -12.38 12.58
CA PRO A 681 -25.39 -13.07 13.26
C PRO A 681 -24.18 -12.17 13.53
N LEU A 682 -24.01 -11.11 12.73
CA LEU A 682 -22.96 -10.12 12.88
C LEU A 682 -23.28 -8.98 13.86
N GLY A 683 -24.47 -9.07 14.53
CA GLY A 683 -24.92 -8.07 15.49
C GLY A 683 -25.27 -6.73 14.86
N ILE A 684 -25.61 -6.70 13.57
CA ILE A 684 -26.17 -5.54 12.87
C ILE A 684 -27.67 -5.72 12.79
N ASP A 685 -28.38 -5.17 13.76
CA ASP A 685 -29.81 -5.31 13.87
C ASP A 685 -30.51 -4.19 13.08
N ILE A 686 -31.30 -4.57 12.07
CA ILE A 686 -32.11 -3.64 11.27
C ILE A 686 -33.44 -3.36 11.98
N TRP A 687 -33.88 -2.09 11.96
CA TRP A 687 -35.13 -1.68 12.60
C TRP A 687 -36.29 -2.49 12.06
N PRO A 688 -37.17 -3.01 12.92
CA PRO A 688 -38.26 -3.91 12.52
C PRO A 688 -39.09 -3.35 11.37
N THR A 689 -39.31 -4.15 10.33
CA THR A 689 -40.00 -3.71 9.12
C THR A 689 -40.84 -4.87 8.57
N SER A 690 -42.10 -4.62 8.22
CA SER A 690 -43.00 -5.58 7.60
C SER A 690 -43.40 -5.11 6.20
N LEU A 691 -43.52 -6.02 5.25
CA LEU A 691 -44.04 -5.75 3.91
C LEU A 691 -45.55 -6.00 3.89
N ALA A 692 -46.34 -5.07 3.36
CA ALA A 692 -47.77 -5.16 3.22
C ALA A 692 -48.19 -4.97 1.75
N ALA A 693 -48.89 -5.92 1.20
CA ALA A 693 -49.39 -5.86 -0.18
C ALA A 693 -50.68 -5.02 -0.31
N ASP A 694 -51.44 -4.88 0.78
CA ASP A 694 -52.66 -4.11 0.86
C ASP A 694 -52.82 -3.40 2.22
N ALA A 695 -53.86 -2.58 2.35
CA ALA A 695 -54.10 -1.77 3.53
C ALA A 695 -54.42 -2.61 4.79
N GLU A 696 -55.09 -3.76 4.64
CA GLU A 696 -55.42 -4.62 5.78
C GLU A 696 -54.21 -5.36 6.31
N GLN A 697 -53.32 -5.82 5.42
CA GLN A 697 -52.02 -6.36 5.82
C GLN A 697 -51.15 -5.30 6.49
N ALA A 698 -51.22 -4.04 6.02
CA ALA A 698 -50.54 -2.94 6.67
C ALA A 698 -51.03 -2.70 8.10
N VAL A 699 -52.34 -2.72 8.32
CA VAL A 699 -52.93 -2.58 9.64
C VAL A 699 -52.55 -3.75 10.56
N ALA A 700 -52.62 -4.98 10.07
CA ALA A 700 -52.19 -6.15 10.82
C ALA A 700 -50.69 -6.08 11.20
N ALA A 701 -49.85 -5.66 10.28
CA ALA A 701 -48.43 -5.44 10.55
C ALA A 701 -48.21 -4.35 11.61
N ALA A 702 -48.89 -3.21 11.53
CA ALA A 702 -48.81 -2.14 12.52
C ALA A 702 -49.28 -2.56 13.92
N GLN A 703 -50.30 -3.40 14.00
CA GLN A 703 -50.76 -3.98 15.28
C GLN A 703 -49.72 -4.90 15.91
N ALA A 704 -49.01 -5.68 15.10
CA ALA A 704 -47.94 -6.56 15.58
C ALA A 704 -46.66 -5.79 15.96
N LEU A 705 -46.32 -4.75 15.22
CA LEU A 705 -45.10 -3.93 15.42
C LEU A 705 -45.24 -2.87 16.53
N GLY A 706 -46.50 -2.45 16.82
CA GLY A 706 -46.80 -1.35 17.75
C GLY A 706 -46.89 0.01 17.07
N TRP A 707 -47.85 0.83 17.57
CA TRP A 707 -48.10 2.20 17.13
C TRP A 707 -47.22 3.22 17.88
N PRO A 708 -46.86 4.38 17.30
CA PRO A 708 -47.15 4.81 15.93
C PRO A 708 -46.21 4.17 14.89
N VAL A 709 -46.65 4.12 13.61
CA VAL A 709 -45.90 3.55 12.50
C VAL A 709 -45.58 4.57 11.38
N ALA A 710 -44.60 4.24 10.57
CA ALA A 710 -44.33 4.85 9.29
C ALA A 710 -44.70 3.91 8.14
N LEU A 711 -45.26 4.46 7.06
CA LEU A 711 -45.55 3.77 5.81
C LEU A 711 -44.61 4.28 4.73
N LYS A 712 -43.91 3.38 4.02
CA LYS A 712 -42.83 3.75 3.07
C LYS A 712 -42.98 2.96 1.76
N ALA A 713 -42.65 3.61 0.64
CA ALA A 713 -42.49 2.94 -0.62
C ALA A 713 -41.27 2.02 -0.61
N VAL A 714 -41.36 0.87 -1.33
CA VAL A 714 -40.28 -0.11 -1.42
C VAL A 714 -39.18 0.33 -2.39
N ALA A 715 -39.57 0.93 -3.54
CA ALA A 715 -38.61 1.28 -4.60
C ALA A 715 -37.63 2.41 -4.17
N GLU A 716 -36.37 2.24 -4.50
CA GLU A 716 -35.26 3.12 -4.09
C GLU A 716 -35.48 4.60 -4.45
N GLN A 717 -36.03 4.89 -5.62
CA GLN A 717 -36.34 6.25 -6.08
C GLN A 717 -37.33 7.03 -5.20
N TRP A 718 -38.11 6.33 -4.37
CA TRP A 718 -39.09 6.91 -3.47
C TRP A 718 -38.69 6.93 -1.99
N ARG A 719 -37.53 6.33 -1.66
CA ARG A 719 -37.14 5.97 -0.30
C ARG A 719 -37.11 7.14 0.70
N HIS A 720 -36.75 8.33 0.28
CA HIS A 720 -36.65 9.53 1.13
C HIS A 720 -37.59 10.66 0.71
N ARG A 721 -38.52 10.37 -0.19
CA ARG A 721 -39.38 11.35 -0.81
C ARG A 721 -40.61 11.65 0.05
N LEU A 722 -40.39 12.31 1.22
CA LEU A 722 -41.43 12.88 2.05
C LEU A 722 -42.17 13.99 1.31
N ASP A 723 -41.49 14.77 0.48
CA ASP A 723 -41.97 15.90 -0.28
C ASP A 723 -43.10 15.55 -1.27
N VAL A 724 -43.02 14.37 -1.88
CA VAL A 724 -44.07 13.88 -2.82
C VAL A 724 -45.07 12.93 -2.14
N GLY A 725 -44.93 12.67 -0.87
CA GLY A 725 -45.84 11.79 -0.14
C GLY A 725 -45.59 10.29 -0.30
N ALA A 726 -44.41 9.89 -0.81
CA ALA A 726 -44.04 8.47 -0.89
C ALA A 726 -43.69 7.82 0.46
N VAL A 727 -43.58 8.64 1.51
CA VAL A 727 -43.36 8.25 2.90
C VAL A 727 -44.35 9.02 3.78
N ARG A 728 -45.02 8.32 4.69
CA ARG A 728 -45.91 8.88 5.71
C ARG A 728 -45.41 8.46 7.10
N LEU A 729 -45.26 9.40 7.99
CA LEU A 729 -44.72 9.21 9.34
C LEU A 729 -45.77 9.47 10.41
N GLY A 730 -45.65 8.81 11.56
CA GLY A 730 -46.42 9.11 12.76
C GLY A 730 -47.87 8.66 12.68
N LEU A 731 -48.18 7.64 11.88
CA LEU A 731 -49.55 7.10 11.78
C LEU A 731 -49.89 6.38 13.09
N THR A 732 -51.00 6.80 13.73
CA THR A 732 -51.35 6.40 15.10
C THR A 732 -52.48 5.41 15.18
N GLY A 733 -53.20 5.15 14.07
CA GLY A 733 -54.34 4.25 14.09
C GLY A 733 -54.68 3.61 12.74
N PRO A 734 -55.55 2.57 12.75
CA PRO A 734 -55.88 1.79 11.57
C PRO A 734 -56.48 2.61 10.41
N ASP A 735 -57.40 3.52 10.70
CA ASP A 735 -58.09 4.31 9.65
C ASP A 735 -57.13 5.31 8.98
N GLU A 736 -56.27 5.92 9.78
CA GLU A 736 -55.21 6.81 9.27
C GLU A 736 -54.24 6.04 8.38
N LEU A 737 -53.84 4.83 8.76
CA LEU A 737 -52.97 3.97 7.97
C LEU A 737 -53.60 3.52 6.65
N ARG A 738 -54.91 3.16 6.66
CA ARG A 738 -55.65 2.80 5.44
C ARG A 738 -55.69 3.96 4.44
N ALA A 739 -56.03 5.16 4.93
CA ALA A 739 -55.99 6.36 4.10
C ALA A 739 -54.59 6.64 3.53
N ALA A 740 -53.57 6.62 4.39
CA ALA A 740 -52.17 6.81 3.97
C ALA A 740 -51.70 5.77 2.96
N PHE A 741 -52.17 4.51 3.08
CA PHE A 741 -51.82 3.45 2.13
C PHE A 741 -52.34 3.77 0.72
N GLY A 742 -53.60 4.26 0.61
CA GLY A 742 -54.18 4.71 -0.65
C GLY A 742 -53.42 5.91 -1.22
N ASP A 743 -53.10 6.90 -0.39
CA ASP A 743 -52.36 8.09 -0.79
C ASP A 743 -50.99 7.77 -1.34
N VAL A 744 -50.16 7.01 -0.59
CA VAL A 744 -48.83 6.58 -1.01
C VAL A 744 -48.90 5.80 -2.34
N ARG A 745 -49.84 4.87 -2.47
CA ARG A 745 -50.00 4.10 -3.71
C ARG A 745 -50.41 4.96 -4.90
N SER A 746 -51.14 6.04 -4.69
CA SER A 746 -51.49 6.99 -5.77
C SER A 746 -50.28 7.69 -6.33
N VAL A 747 -49.22 7.85 -5.51
CA VAL A 747 -47.96 8.48 -5.88
C VAL A 747 -46.97 7.48 -6.50
N VAL A 748 -46.78 6.32 -5.87
CA VAL A 748 -45.76 5.36 -6.24
C VAL A 748 -46.20 4.27 -7.22
N GLY A 749 -47.49 4.16 -7.46
CA GLY A 749 -48.06 3.11 -8.31
C GLY A 749 -48.41 1.82 -7.53
N PRO A 750 -48.85 0.77 -8.24
CA PRO A 750 -49.21 -0.51 -7.66
C PRO A 750 -47.97 -1.24 -7.12
N GLY A 751 -48.08 -1.82 -5.92
CA GLY A 751 -47.00 -2.60 -5.31
C GLY A 751 -47.13 -2.65 -3.78
N PRO A 752 -46.33 -3.46 -3.11
CA PRO A 752 -46.31 -3.51 -1.65
C PRO A 752 -45.67 -2.29 -1.04
N LEU A 753 -45.97 -2.00 0.22
CA LEU A 753 -45.35 -0.91 1.01
C LEU A 753 -44.74 -1.48 2.29
N TYR A 754 -43.73 -0.81 2.82
CA TYR A 754 -43.15 -1.12 4.13
C TYR A 754 -43.92 -0.42 5.25
N VAL A 755 -44.25 -1.19 6.28
CA VAL A 755 -44.76 -0.72 7.58
C VAL A 755 -43.65 -0.87 8.60
N GLN A 756 -43.35 0.21 9.31
CA GLN A 756 -42.24 0.27 10.25
C GLN A 756 -42.65 1.04 11.51
N PRO A 757 -42.35 0.56 12.73
CA PRO A 757 -42.61 1.33 13.94
C PRO A 757 -41.78 2.59 13.95
N MET A 758 -42.33 3.69 14.47
CA MET A 758 -41.57 4.92 14.60
C MET A 758 -40.35 4.72 15.52
N ALA A 759 -39.18 5.00 15.01
CA ALA A 759 -37.96 4.99 15.83
C ALA A 759 -37.95 6.24 16.74
N PRO A 760 -37.38 6.14 17.96
CA PRO A 760 -37.10 7.30 18.79
C PRO A 760 -36.25 8.36 18.06
N PRO A 761 -36.42 9.63 18.40
CA PRO A 761 -35.62 10.72 17.78
C PRO A 761 -34.13 10.49 17.90
N GLY A 762 -33.39 10.80 16.83
CA GLY A 762 -31.95 10.65 16.78
C GLY A 762 -31.35 11.48 15.65
N VAL A 763 -30.03 11.58 15.62
CA VAL A 763 -29.28 12.23 14.54
C VAL A 763 -29.19 11.27 13.36
N SER A 764 -29.68 11.71 12.19
CA SER A 764 -29.62 10.89 10.97
C SER A 764 -28.22 10.85 10.41
N THR A 765 -27.72 9.65 10.16
CA THR A 765 -26.44 9.38 9.52
C THR A 765 -26.60 8.35 8.40
N VAL A 766 -25.63 8.29 7.50
CA VAL A 766 -25.56 7.28 6.44
C VAL A 766 -24.20 6.60 6.53
N VAL A 767 -24.25 5.27 6.63
CA VAL A 767 -23.05 4.41 6.61
C VAL A 767 -23.04 3.65 5.29
N ARG A 768 -21.95 3.76 4.53
CA ARG A 768 -21.80 3.06 3.26
C ARG A 768 -20.47 2.35 3.17
N LEU A 769 -20.51 1.07 2.86
CA LEU A 769 -19.39 0.24 2.50
C LEU A 769 -19.42 0.00 0.99
N VAL A 770 -18.30 0.15 0.31
CA VAL A 770 -18.17 -0.16 -1.12
C VAL A 770 -16.82 -0.79 -1.42
N GLN A 771 -16.80 -1.75 -2.34
CA GLN A 771 -15.55 -2.29 -2.89
C GLN A 771 -15.14 -1.43 -4.09
N ASP A 772 -14.14 -0.57 -3.89
CA ASP A 772 -13.59 0.28 -4.94
C ASP A 772 -12.43 -0.44 -5.65
N SER A 773 -12.42 -0.40 -6.99
CA SER A 773 -11.39 -1.08 -7.79
C SER A 773 -9.99 -0.49 -7.61
N SER A 774 -9.89 0.78 -7.25
CA SER A 774 -8.63 1.52 -7.14
C SER A 774 -8.09 1.64 -5.71
N ALA A 775 -8.95 1.52 -4.69
CA ALA A 775 -8.58 1.72 -3.29
C ALA A 775 -8.96 0.56 -2.35
N GLY A 776 -9.63 -0.48 -2.89
CA GLY A 776 -10.11 -1.62 -2.09
C GLY A 776 -11.41 -1.31 -1.35
N ALA A 777 -11.64 -1.96 -0.21
CA ALA A 777 -12.84 -1.73 0.59
C ALA A 777 -12.79 -0.36 1.28
N LEU A 778 -13.84 0.42 1.10
CA LEU A 778 -14.01 1.76 1.64
C LEU A 778 -15.25 1.82 2.50
N LEU A 779 -15.10 2.34 3.72
CA LEU A 779 -16.20 2.67 4.62
C LEU A 779 -16.34 4.19 4.69
N SER A 780 -17.54 4.69 4.43
CA SER A 780 -17.86 6.12 4.52
C SER A 780 -18.99 6.38 5.51
N LEU A 781 -18.91 7.53 6.15
CA LEU A 781 -19.91 8.06 7.07
C LEU A 781 -20.22 9.50 6.70
N ARG A 782 -21.49 9.88 6.68
CA ARG A 782 -21.98 11.25 6.54
C ARG A 782 -23.22 11.49 7.39
N LEU A 783 -23.56 12.72 7.63
CA LEU A 783 -24.89 13.05 8.14
C LEU A 783 -25.95 12.76 7.06
N GLY A 784 -27.15 12.41 7.47
CA GLY A 784 -28.29 12.18 6.59
C GLY A 784 -29.31 13.31 6.65
N GLY A 785 -30.21 13.36 5.65
CA GLY A 785 -31.31 14.32 5.56
C GLY A 785 -31.20 15.25 4.35
N VAL A 786 -32.36 15.69 3.83
CA VAL A 786 -32.48 16.40 2.54
C VAL A 786 -31.58 17.65 2.44
N ALA A 787 -31.43 18.42 3.52
CA ALA A 787 -30.57 19.59 3.53
C ALA A 787 -29.07 19.25 3.51
N VAL A 788 -28.71 18.11 4.10
CA VAL A 788 -27.31 17.66 4.19
C VAL A 788 -26.89 16.89 2.93
N ASP A 789 -27.83 16.27 2.24
CA ASP A 789 -27.56 15.60 0.95
C ASP A 789 -27.05 16.56 -0.13
N LEU A 790 -27.38 17.86 -0.02
CA LEU A 790 -26.85 18.92 -0.89
C LEU A 790 -25.37 19.26 -0.56
N LEU A 791 -24.92 18.98 0.65
CA LEU A 791 -23.56 19.34 1.09
C LEU A 791 -22.50 18.26 0.77
N VAL A 792 -22.93 17.06 0.35
CA VAL A 792 -22.13 15.89 -0.03
C VAL A 792 -20.74 15.87 0.60
N ASP A 793 -20.65 15.55 1.89
CA ASP A 793 -19.37 15.53 2.63
C ASP A 793 -19.16 14.18 3.35
N PRO A 794 -19.04 13.07 2.61
CA PRO A 794 -18.72 11.79 3.23
C PRO A 794 -17.26 11.77 3.67
N VAL A 795 -17.03 11.42 4.92
CA VAL A 795 -15.69 11.05 5.38
C VAL A 795 -15.49 9.56 5.13
N THR A 796 -14.40 9.23 4.46
CA THR A 796 -14.11 7.86 4.01
C THR A 796 -12.83 7.33 4.64
N ARG A 797 -12.80 6.03 4.96
CA ARG A 797 -11.64 5.29 5.44
C ARG A 797 -11.48 3.99 4.66
N THR A 798 -10.24 3.53 4.51
CA THR A 798 -9.92 2.19 4.01
C THR A 798 -9.95 1.18 5.15
N LEU A 799 -10.12 -0.09 4.81
CA LEU A 799 -10.11 -1.19 5.78
C LEU A 799 -8.74 -1.88 5.87
N PRO A 800 -8.40 -2.51 6.99
CA PRO A 800 -9.21 -2.68 8.21
C PRO A 800 -9.36 -1.39 9.02
N LEU A 801 -10.47 -1.27 9.77
CA LEU A 801 -10.76 -0.13 10.62
C LEU A 801 -10.43 -0.46 12.09
N THR A 802 -9.62 0.38 12.74
CA THR A 802 -9.33 0.26 14.17
C THR A 802 -10.37 1.02 15.02
N ASP A 803 -10.39 0.79 16.32
CA ASP A 803 -11.22 1.53 17.29
C ASP A 803 -10.97 3.05 17.21
N ARG A 804 -9.71 3.44 17.01
CA ARG A 804 -9.32 4.84 16.85
C ARG A 804 -9.74 5.43 15.52
N ASP A 805 -9.67 4.61 14.45
CA ASP A 805 -10.14 5.03 13.13
C ASP A 805 -11.66 5.27 13.12
N ALA A 806 -12.44 4.40 13.77
CA ALA A 806 -13.90 4.57 13.92
C ALA A 806 -14.21 5.87 14.67
N ARG A 807 -13.54 6.10 15.78
CA ARG A 807 -13.66 7.32 16.58
C ARG A 807 -13.26 8.58 15.82
N ALA A 808 -12.17 8.52 15.05
CA ALA A 808 -11.73 9.62 14.20
C ALA A 808 -12.70 9.87 13.04
N LEU A 809 -13.28 8.81 12.45
CA LEU A 809 -14.26 8.92 11.37
C LEU A 809 -15.48 9.73 11.81
N VAL A 810 -16.04 9.42 12.98
CA VAL A 810 -17.19 10.16 13.55
C VAL A 810 -16.87 11.63 13.79
N ARG A 811 -15.66 11.94 14.32
CA ARG A 811 -15.25 13.31 14.62
C ARG A 811 -14.81 14.13 13.41
N SER A 812 -14.56 13.49 12.28
CA SER A 812 -14.12 14.15 11.04
C SER A 812 -15.27 14.66 10.16
N ILE A 813 -16.53 14.32 10.50
CA ILE A 813 -17.70 14.77 9.74
C ILE A 813 -17.94 16.25 10.05
N ARG A 814 -18.23 17.07 9.04
CA ARG A 814 -18.74 18.42 9.28
C ARG A 814 -20.05 18.35 10.05
N GLY A 815 -20.14 19.12 11.12
CA GLY A 815 -21.30 19.06 12.02
C GLY A 815 -21.28 17.84 12.97
N HIS A 816 -20.16 17.18 13.20
CA HIS A 816 -20.02 16.12 14.23
C HIS A 816 -20.54 16.54 15.61
N GLN A 817 -20.59 17.83 15.91
CA GLN A 817 -21.15 18.39 17.12
C GLN A 817 -22.62 18.01 17.33
N LEU A 818 -23.38 17.73 16.26
CA LEU A 818 -24.73 17.17 16.37
C LEU A 818 -24.74 15.79 17.03
N LEU A 819 -23.67 15.01 16.86
CA LEU A 819 -23.49 13.70 17.48
C LEU A 819 -22.82 13.81 18.85
N THR A 820 -21.77 14.61 19.00
CA THR A 820 -20.97 14.70 20.22
C THR A 820 -21.53 15.68 21.26
N GLY A 821 -22.60 16.42 20.94
CA GLY A 821 -23.24 17.44 21.77
C GLY A 821 -22.83 18.86 21.35
N ALA A 822 -23.80 19.63 20.86
CA ALA A 822 -23.67 21.07 20.66
C ALA A 822 -24.12 21.81 21.96
N PRO A 823 -23.73 23.08 22.18
CA PRO A 823 -24.23 23.85 23.31
C PRO A 823 -25.76 23.80 23.38
N GLY A 824 -26.30 23.26 24.47
CA GLY A 824 -27.75 23.10 24.70
C GLY A 824 -28.38 21.81 24.14
N SER A 825 -27.61 20.92 23.54
CA SER A 825 -28.04 19.61 23.03
C SER A 825 -27.31 18.47 23.77
N ALA A 826 -28.07 17.44 24.20
CA ALA A 826 -27.44 16.25 24.77
C ALA A 826 -26.75 15.42 23.65
N PRO A 827 -25.60 14.79 23.93
CA PRO A 827 -24.92 13.96 22.95
C PRO A 827 -25.76 12.73 22.58
N ALA A 828 -25.59 12.26 21.35
CA ALA A 828 -26.08 10.97 20.88
C ALA A 828 -25.13 9.86 21.34
N ASP A 829 -25.56 8.59 21.18
CA ASP A 829 -24.74 7.42 21.50
C ASP A 829 -23.67 7.18 20.42
N VAL A 830 -22.60 7.94 20.54
CA VAL A 830 -21.46 7.87 19.60
C VAL A 830 -20.77 6.51 19.68
N GLU A 831 -20.72 5.87 20.86
CA GLU A 831 -20.09 4.57 21.07
C GLU A 831 -20.84 3.47 20.30
N ALA A 832 -22.19 3.51 20.29
CA ALA A 832 -22.99 2.58 19.50
C ALA A 832 -22.80 2.79 17.98
N LEU A 833 -22.58 4.03 17.53
CA LEU A 833 -22.23 4.31 16.12
C LEU A 833 -20.81 3.81 15.79
N GLU A 834 -19.84 4.01 16.66
CA GLU A 834 -18.47 3.49 16.51
C GLU A 834 -18.47 1.96 16.43
N ASP A 835 -19.26 1.25 17.27
CA ASP A 835 -19.45 -0.21 17.23
C ASP A 835 -20.08 -0.66 15.91
N LEU A 836 -21.12 0.02 15.42
CA LEU A 836 -21.72 -0.28 14.12
C LEU A 836 -20.72 -0.15 12.97
N LEU A 837 -19.90 0.91 12.96
CA LEU A 837 -18.85 1.12 11.94
C LEU A 837 -17.83 -0.01 11.96
N LEU A 838 -17.41 -0.46 13.14
CA LEU A 838 -16.48 -1.58 13.31
C LEU A 838 -17.08 -2.90 12.82
N ARG A 839 -18.39 -3.15 13.09
CA ARG A 839 -19.10 -4.33 12.57
C ARG A 839 -19.16 -4.34 11.06
N VAL A 840 -19.52 -3.22 10.44
CA VAL A 840 -19.56 -3.08 8.97
C VAL A 840 -18.16 -3.25 8.36
N ALA A 841 -17.14 -2.73 9.03
CA ALA A 841 -15.75 -2.91 8.58
C ALA A 841 -15.31 -4.38 8.65
N GLN A 842 -15.56 -5.06 9.77
CA GLN A 842 -15.20 -6.48 9.93
C GLN A 842 -16.05 -7.41 9.05
N LEU A 843 -17.31 -7.06 8.76
CA LEU A 843 -18.14 -7.75 7.78
C LEU A 843 -17.45 -7.76 6.41
N ALA A 844 -16.97 -6.61 5.93
CA ALA A 844 -16.29 -6.51 4.64
C ALA A 844 -15.00 -7.35 4.58
N GLU A 845 -14.32 -7.47 5.72
CA GLU A 845 -13.15 -8.32 5.86
C GLU A 845 -13.51 -9.82 5.88
N ALA A 846 -14.60 -10.18 6.54
CA ALA A 846 -15.05 -11.57 6.67
C ALA A 846 -15.75 -12.11 5.42
N LEU A 847 -16.47 -11.24 4.70
CA LEU A 847 -17.33 -11.57 3.57
C LEU A 847 -16.91 -10.78 2.30
N PRO A 848 -15.83 -11.17 1.62
CA PRO A 848 -15.29 -10.43 0.46
C PRO A 848 -16.23 -10.40 -0.76
N GLY A 849 -17.27 -11.25 -0.78
CA GLY A 849 -18.35 -11.22 -1.77
C GLY A 849 -19.31 -10.04 -1.63
N VAL A 850 -19.28 -9.30 -0.52
CA VAL A 850 -20.10 -8.09 -0.35
C VAL A 850 -19.51 -6.97 -1.22
N ALA A 851 -20.24 -6.61 -2.29
CA ALA A 851 -19.84 -5.54 -3.20
C ALA A 851 -20.15 -4.17 -2.62
N GLU A 852 -21.34 -4.04 -2.01
CA GLU A 852 -21.81 -2.81 -1.39
C GLU A 852 -22.79 -3.10 -0.27
N LEU A 853 -22.69 -2.33 0.82
CA LEU A 853 -23.67 -2.26 1.90
C LEU A 853 -23.97 -0.78 2.16
N VAL A 854 -25.25 -0.44 2.22
CA VAL A 854 -25.72 0.92 2.54
C VAL A 854 -26.72 0.84 3.68
N LEU A 855 -26.44 1.52 4.77
CA LEU A 855 -27.37 1.76 5.88
C LEU A 855 -27.81 3.23 5.80
N ASP A 856 -29.07 3.46 5.40
CA ASP A 856 -29.58 4.80 5.12
C ASP A 856 -31.10 4.92 5.37
N PRO A 857 -31.53 5.66 6.39
CA PRO A 857 -30.72 6.29 7.43
C PRO A 857 -30.37 5.34 8.60
N VAL A 858 -29.32 5.69 9.32
CA VAL A 858 -29.03 5.22 10.67
C VAL A 858 -29.35 6.35 11.64
N LEU A 859 -30.33 6.19 12.51
CA LEU A 859 -30.63 7.16 13.57
C LEU A 859 -29.73 6.87 14.77
N VAL A 860 -28.85 7.81 15.11
CA VAL A 860 -28.03 7.76 16.32
C VAL A 860 -28.82 8.41 17.45
N GLN A 861 -29.33 7.59 18.35
CA GLN A 861 -30.23 7.98 19.45
C GLN A 861 -29.39 8.34 20.70
N ARG A 862 -30.05 8.67 21.81
CA ARG A 862 -29.36 8.84 23.09
C ARG A 862 -28.82 7.52 23.65
N ASN A 863 -29.50 6.41 23.33
CA ASN A 863 -29.11 5.06 23.72
C ASN A 863 -29.23 4.17 22.48
N GLY A 864 -28.08 3.80 21.87
CA GLY A 864 -28.00 2.93 20.72
C GLY A 864 -28.18 3.61 19.35
N VAL A 865 -28.18 2.78 18.33
CA VAL A 865 -28.37 3.17 16.92
C VAL A 865 -29.53 2.38 16.32
N ALA A 866 -30.29 2.98 15.42
CA ALA A 866 -31.38 2.36 14.69
C ALA A 866 -31.15 2.50 13.17
N PRO A 867 -30.59 1.48 12.50
CA PRO A 867 -30.57 1.40 11.04
C PRO A 867 -31.98 1.16 10.51
N LEU A 868 -32.61 2.18 9.93
CA LEU A 868 -33.99 2.12 9.48
C LEU A 868 -34.18 1.42 8.14
N HIS A 869 -33.10 1.39 7.35
CA HIS A 869 -33.10 0.69 6.07
C HIS A 869 -31.70 0.21 5.73
N VAL A 870 -31.66 -0.92 4.99
CA VAL A 870 -30.40 -1.50 4.48
C VAL A 870 -30.56 -1.92 3.02
N GLY A 871 -29.53 -1.66 2.24
CA GLY A 871 -29.32 -2.26 0.94
C GLY A 871 -28.01 -3.03 0.94
N LEU A 872 -27.99 -4.21 0.37
CA LEU A 872 -26.80 -5.02 0.20
C LEU A 872 -26.82 -5.68 -1.17
N ARG A 873 -25.67 -5.67 -1.85
CA ARG A 873 -25.46 -6.44 -3.07
C ARG A 873 -24.17 -7.23 -3.01
N LEU A 874 -24.21 -8.40 -3.62
CA LEU A 874 -23.07 -9.30 -3.70
C LEU A 874 -22.44 -9.28 -5.09
N ARG A 875 -21.21 -9.73 -5.13
CA ARG A 875 -20.47 -10.05 -6.35
C ARG A 875 -19.77 -11.39 -6.16
N GLU A 876 -19.36 -12.02 -7.23
CA GLU A 876 -18.46 -13.17 -7.11
C GLU A 876 -17.21 -12.76 -6.31
N PRO A 877 -16.82 -13.56 -5.30
CA PRO A 877 -15.61 -13.30 -4.54
C PRO A 877 -14.40 -13.39 -5.49
N GLY A 878 -13.80 -12.26 -5.80
CA GLY A 878 -12.51 -12.25 -6.48
C GLY A 878 -11.42 -12.84 -5.58
N ALA A 879 -10.35 -13.36 -6.20
CA ALA A 879 -9.16 -13.75 -5.45
C ALA A 879 -8.64 -12.53 -4.66
N ASP A 880 -8.50 -12.65 -3.34
CA ASP A 880 -7.86 -11.64 -2.50
C ASP A 880 -6.37 -12.00 -2.34
N PRO A 881 -5.48 -11.40 -3.14
CA PRO A 881 -4.06 -11.77 -3.14
C PRO A 881 -3.32 -11.37 -1.85
N ASP A 882 -3.94 -10.57 -0.97
CA ASP A 882 -3.32 -10.17 0.32
C ASP A 882 -3.73 -11.09 1.49
N ARG A 883 -4.74 -11.95 1.31
CA ARG A 883 -5.19 -12.92 2.32
C ARG A 883 -4.69 -14.35 2.10
N GLY A 884 -4.20 -14.64 0.91
CA GLY A 884 -3.64 -15.94 0.56
C GLY A 884 -2.16 -16.07 0.90
N PRO A 885 -1.58 -17.26 0.66
CA PRO A 885 -0.15 -17.45 0.71
C PRO A 885 0.50 -16.55 -0.33
N ARG A 886 1.72 -16.12 -0.06
CA ARG A 886 2.49 -15.17 -0.85
C ARG A 886 2.58 -15.56 -2.33
N ARG A 887 2.27 -14.60 -3.22
CA ARG A 887 2.37 -14.74 -4.68
C ARG A 887 2.94 -13.46 -5.30
N LEU A 888 3.81 -13.62 -6.29
CA LEU A 888 4.13 -12.50 -7.19
C LEU A 888 2.89 -12.25 -8.07
N GLY A 889 2.29 -11.08 -7.94
CA GLY A 889 1.11 -10.72 -8.73
C GLY A 889 1.44 -10.57 -10.22
N SER A 890 0.44 -10.75 -11.09
CA SER A 890 0.46 -10.20 -12.44
C SER A 890 0.12 -8.71 -12.34
N SER A 891 1.14 -7.84 -12.40
CA SER A 891 0.98 -6.38 -12.17
C SER A 891 0.29 -5.64 -13.32
N TYR A 892 0.09 -6.28 -14.46
CA TYR A 892 -0.48 -5.70 -15.68
C TYR A 892 -1.99 -5.88 -15.85
N ALA A 893 -2.67 -6.56 -14.93
CA ALA A 893 -4.13 -6.57 -14.91
C ALA A 893 -4.63 -5.23 -14.34
N VAL A 894 -5.18 -4.38 -15.21
CA VAL A 894 -5.81 -3.07 -14.98
C VAL A 894 -4.89 -1.86 -15.23
N LEU A 895 -4.78 -1.54 -16.52
CA LEU A 895 -4.66 -0.15 -16.99
C LEU A 895 -5.99 0.29 -17.60
#